data_128bb49a161504ebf57ddd4a4a81c8d5
#
_entry.id   128bb49a161504ebf57ddd4a4a81c8d5
#
_cell.length_a   1.000
_cell.length_b   1.000
_cell.length_c   1.000
_cell.angle_alpha   90.00
_cell.angle_beta   90.00
_cell.angle_gamma   90.00
#
_symmetry.space_group_name_H-M   'P 1'
#
loop_
_entity.id
_entity.type
_entity.pdbx_description
1 polymer ?
#
loop_
_entity_poly.entity_id
_entity_poly.type
_entity_poly.pdbx_seq_one_letter_code
_entity_poly.pdbx_strand_id
1 'polypeptide(L)'
;MSKNNISHTSVRHKLSLIGVIVTLGIVFGDIGTSPLYVMKAIVRAGDTVNAEYIIGAVSCIIWTLTLQTTVKYVLIALRADNKGEGGILALYALIRRHSKKWYYLLAIIGASTLIADGVITPSITVLSAIEGLRAYEPETPVVPIALCIVTVLFFIQQFGTNAIGKLFGPLMLIWFTLLGVLGTMNIGEYFPILQAFNPLYAVRLLASSPEWFLILGAVFLCTTGAEALYSDLGHCGINNIRTSWAFVKIMLILNYLGQGAWIISHVGNLTPGVNPFYAIMPHGILFFGITMATIAAIIASQALISGSFTIFSEAMNLKFWPRQKIKYPTDVKGQLYIPFVNISLYVLCVIVILFFQNSENMEAAYGLSITVTMLMTTLLLSAYLTIKRTHRWAVTLFLIAFVGLESIFFVANMAKFMHGGWVTMLLASVMIGIMYIWYNATTIRNAQIIVRDIRDSYSIISDIKADESIPKYATNIVYLSKLGGTYEIEQKILYSIINKHPMRADHYILLHIDYQDTPSTLEYDTVTLIPDTLYRINLRLGFRVHPLVNRYFRQIIEDMVVQKEFSLASAYPSLAKHKVMGNFVFVLINRLYAAYSYFSFRDRMIMNAYEWIDKLKLSITRSLGLDTSNVLIENVPLVVRSRTSNHANAIPRVERVENEEEENVK
;
A
#
# COMPACT_ATOMS: atom_id res chain seq x y z
N MET A 1 28.63 9.19 -28.60
CA MET A 1 27.24 9.06 -29.04
C MET A 1 26.95 7.59 -29.31
N SER A 2 26.39 6.90 -28.36
CA SER A 2 25.76 5.59 -28.57
C SER A 2 24.51 5.58 -27.72
N LYS A 3 23.35 5.67 -28.38
CA LYS A 3 22.02 5.54 -27.77
C LYS A 3 21.81 4.05 -27.47
N ASN A 4 22.16 3.60 -26.27
CA ASN A 4 21.65 2.35 -25.78
C ASN A 4 20.15 2.57 -25.43
N ASN A 5 19.29 2.24 -26.38
CA ASN A 5 17.89 1.96 -26.14
C ASN A 5 17.78 0.73 -25.24
N ILE A 6 17.78 0.94 -23.94
CA ILE A 6 17.29 -0.07 -22.99
C ILE A 6 15.78 -0.12 -23.23
N SER A 7 15.36 -1.04 -24.07
CA SER A 7 13.97 -1.41 -24.23
C SER A 7 13.49 -1.93 -22.88
N HIS A 8 12.74 -1.11 -22.15
CA HIS A 8 11.92 -1.57 -21.03
C HIS A 8 10.88 -2.54 -21.60
N THR A 9 11.22 -3.79 -21.70
CA THR A 9 10.28 -4.88 -21.91
C THR A 9 9.43 -4.98 -20.64
N SER A 10 8.32 -4.21 -20.61
CA SER A 10 7.20 -4.56 -19.75
C SER A 10 6.90 -6.02 -20.04
N VAL A 11 6.96 -6.90 -19.04
CA VAL A 11 6.51 -8.29 -19.17
C VAL A 11 5.03 -8.22 -19.46
N ARG A 12 4.64 -8.12 -20.73
CA ARG A 12 3.25 -8.25 -21.15
C ARG A 12 2.89 -9.71 -20.95
N HIS A 13 2.20 -10.00 -19.87
CA HIS A 13 1.60 -11.31 -19.68
C HIS A 13 0.73 -11.62 -20.89
N LYS A 14 1.17 -12.60 -21.70
CA LYS A 14 0.39 -13.07 -22.85
C LYS A 14 -0.87 -13.77 -22.33
N LEU A 15 -1.97 -13.58 -23.05
CA LEU A 15 -3.19 -14.33 -22.78
C LEU A 15 -2.89 -15.84 -22.87
N SER A 16 -3.16 -16.57 -21.80
CA SER A 16 -2.97 -18.01 -21.76
C SER A 16 -4.03 -18.64 -20.84
N LEU A 17 -4.45 -19.87 -21.13
CA LEU A 17 -5.42 -20.59 -20.32
C LEU A 17 -4.96 -20.71 -18.86
N ILE A 18 -3.67 -21.03 -18.66
CA ILE A 18 -3.08 -21.11 -17.33
C ILE A 18 -3.11 -19.73 -16.65
N GLY A 19 -2.79 -18.65 -17.38
CA GLY A 19 -2.86 -17.28 -16.87
C GLY A 19 -4.28 -16.90 -16.45
N VAL A 20 -5.30 -17.29 -17.22
CA VAL A 20 -6.71 -17.05 -16.88
C VAL A 20 -7.11 -17.80 -15.61
N ILE A 21 -6.72 -19.08 -15.47
CA ILE A 21 -7.01 -19.89 -14.27
C ILE A 21 -6.30 -19.32 -13.04
N VAL A 22 -5.01 -18.97 -13.15
CA VAL A 22 -4.25 -18.36 -12.05
C VAL A 22 -4.88 -17.03 -11.60
N THR A 23 -5.37 -16.25 -12.57
CA THR A 23 -6.07 -14.98 -12.29
C THR A 23 -7.34 -15.17 -11.47
N LEU A 24 -8.09 -16.28 -11.69
CA LEU A 24 -9.29 -16.61 -10.89
C LEU A 24 -8.94 -16.68 -9.39
N GLY A 25 -7.81 -17.30 -9.05
CA GLY A 25 -7.39 -17.47 -7.68
C GLY A 25 -6.83 -16.22 -7.02
N ILE A 26 -6.10 -15.40 -7.77
CA ILE A 26 -5.42 -14.22 -7.21
C ILE A 26 -6.37 -13.03 -7.11
N VAL A 27 -7.17 -12.77 -8.16
CA VAL A 27 -7.90 -11.52 -8.34
C VAL A 27 -9.35 -11.59 -7.87
N PHE A 28 -10.02 -12.73 -8.09
CA PHE A 28 -11.47 -12.81 -7.92
C PHE A 28 -11.93 -13.52 -6.65
N GLY A 29 -11.02 -13.75 -5.69
CA GLY A 29 -11.36 -14.38 -4.42
C GLY A 29 -12.45 -13.63 -3.67
N ASP A 30 -12.25 -12.33 -3.46
CA ASP A 30 -13.14 -11.49 -2.65
C ASP A 30 -14.52 -11.32 -3.31
N ILE A 31 -14.58 -10.95 -4.59
CA ILE A 31 -15.85 -10.81 -5.30
C ILE A 31 -16.60 -12.15 -5.41
N GLY A 32 -15.88 -13.28 -5.40
CA GLY A 32 -16.42 -14.62 -5.41
C GLY A 32 -17.10 -15.06 -4.12
N THR A 33 -16.77 -14.42 -3.00
CA THR A 33 -17.39 -14.70 -1.68
C THR A 33 -18.61 -13.84 -1.39
N SER A 34 -18.87 -12.79 -2.16
CA SER A 34 -20.01 -11.89 -1.99
C SER A 34 -21.38 -12.63 -2.01
N PRO A 35 -21.62 -13.69 -2.82
CA PRO A 35 -22.88 -14.43 -2.79
C PRO A 35 -23.23 -15.05 -1.44
N LEU A 36 -22.24 -15.24 -0.54
CA LEU A 36 -22.46 -15.83 0.78
C LEU A 36 -23.32 -14.92 1.70
N TYR A 37 -23.32 -13.62 1.47
CA TYR A 37 -23.98 -12.65 2.38
C TYR A 37 -24.87 -11.63 1.68
N VAL A 38 -24.71 -11.32 0.39
CA VAL A 38 -25.42 -10.22 -0.30
C VAL A 38 -26.93 -10.45 -0.32
N MET A 39 -27.42 -11.62 -0.73
CA MET A 39 -28.86 -11.88 -0.79
C MET A 39 -29.49 -11.94 0.60
N LYS A 40 -28.75 -12.45 1.61
CA LYS A 40 -29.17 -12.41 3.00
C LYS A 40 -29.33 -10.97 3.49
N ALA A 41 -28.38 -10.09 3.17
CA ALA A 41 -28.42 -8.67 3.50
C ALA A 41 -29.61 -7.95 2.83
N ILE A 42 -29.90 -8.29 1.57
CA ILE A 42 -31.05 -7.73 0.82
C ILE A 42 -32.38 -8.15 1.45
N VAL A 43 -32.55 -9.44 1.75
CA VAL A 43 -33.78 -9.93 2.40
C VAL A 43 -34.02 -9.23 3.74
N ARG A 44 -32.96 -8.97 4.49
CA ARG A 44 -33.05 -8.26 5.78
C ARG A 44 -33.32 -6.75 5.64
N ALA A 45 -32.93 -6.14 4.52
CA ALA A 45 -33.11 -4.72 4.26
C ALA A 45 -34.53 -4.35 3.86
N GLY A 46 -35.39 -5.29 3.50
CA GLY A 46 -36.76 -5.04 3.05
C GLY A 46 -37.79 -5.37 4.11
N ASP A 47 -38.75 -4.47 4.36
CA ASP A 47 -39.89 -4.70 5.27
C ASP A 47 -40.83 -5.76 4.73
N THR A 48 -41.05 -5.76 3.41
CA THR A 48 -41.93 -6.72 2.70
C THR A 48 -41.18 -7.37 1.55
N VAL A 49 -40.78 -8.62 1.72
CA VAL A 49 -40.14 -9.41 0.68
C VAL A 49 -41.21 -10.02 -0.20
N ASN A 50 -41.28 -9.57 -1.45
CA ASN A 50 -42.17 -10.14 -2.48
C ASN A 50 -41.40 -10.37 -3.80
N ALA A 51 -42.07 -10.97 -4.79
CA ALA A 51 -41.42 -11.29 -6.06
C ALA A 51 -40.88 -10.04 -6.79
N GLU A 52 -41.65 -8.96 -6.80
CA GLU A 52 -41.22 -7.71 -7.46
C GLU A 52 -40.01 -7.07 -6.76
N TYR A 53 -39.98 -7.11 -5.42
CA TYR A 53 -38.85 -6.68 -4.61
C TYR A 53 -37.56 -7.44 -4.97
N ILE A 54 -37.61 -8.77 -5.00
CA ILE A 54 -36.44 -9.62 -5.28
C ILE A 54 -35.98 -9.46 -6.74
N ILE A 55 -36.90 -9.42 -7.72
CA ILE A 55 -36.54 -9.15 -9.12
C ILE A 55 -35.84 -7.81 -9.25
N GLY A 56 -36.35 -6.77 -8.59
CA GLY A 56 -35.74 -5.44 -8.57
C GLY A 56 -34.37 -5.44 -7.92
N ALA A 57 -34.19 -6.14 -6.79
CA ALA A 57 -32.92 -6.22 -6.08
C ALA A 57 -31.85 -6.98 -6.90
N VAL A 58 -32.21 -8.11 -7.51
CA VAL A 58 -31.30 -8.85 -8.42
C VAL A 58 -30.97 -8.00 -9.66
N SER A 59 -31.94 -7.23 -10.19
CA SER A 59 -31.66 -6.26 -11.25
C SER A 59 -30.64 -5.21 -10.80
N CYS A 60 -30.77 -4.65 -9.60
CA CYS A 60 -29.77 -3.74 -9.02
C CYS A 60 -28.38 -4.39 -8.95
N ILE A 61 -28.26 -5.66 -8.53
CA ILE A 61 -26.98 -6.39 -8.49
C ILE A 61 -26.37 -6.50 -9.89
N ILE A 62 -27.14 -6.96 -10.89
CA ILE A 62 -26.65 -7.14 -12.27
C ILE A 62 -26.11 -5.85 -12.84
N TRP A 63 -26.83 -4.73 -12.66
CA TRP A 63 -26.44 -3.45 -13.21
C TRP A 63 -25.31 -2.78 -12.41
N THR A 64 -25.25 -2.98 -11.11
CA THR A 64 -24.14 -2.51 -10.29
C THR A 64 -22.84 -3.23 -10.65
N LEU A 65 -22.83 -4.56 -10.78
CA LEU A 65 -21.68 -5.32 -11.29
C LEU A 65 -21.28 -4.88 -12.71
N THR A 66 -22.27 -4.54 -13.54
CA THR A 66 -22.00 -4.08 -14.90
C THR A 66 -21.36 -2.69 -14.91
N LEU A 67 -21.91 -1.74 -14.21
CA LEU A 67 -21.42 -0.35 -14.20
C LEU A 67 -20.13 -0.22 -13.38
N GLN A 68 -20.13 -0.64 -12.13
CA GLN A 68 -18.98 -0.46 -11.25
C GLN A 68 -17.84 -1.40 -11.63
N THR A 69 -18.06 -2.71 -11.66
CA THR A 69 -16.93 -3.61 -11.85
C THR A 69 -16.55 -3.70 -13.34
N THR A 70 -17.50 -3.92 -14.25
CA THR A 70 -17.14 -4.11 -15.67
C THR A 70 -16.71 -2.80 -16.32
N VAL A 71 -17.56 -1.77 -16.29
CA VAL A 71 -17.26 -0.52 -17.05
C VAL A 71 -16.14 0.25 -16.38
N LYS A 72 -16.27 0.57 -15.08
CA LYS A 72 -15.28 1.40 -14.39
C LYS A 72 -13.94 0.70 -14.22
N TYR A 73 -13.93 -0.51 -13.61
CA TYR A 73 -12.65 -1.16 -13.30
C TYR A 73 -12.08 -1.92 -14.48
N VAL A 74 -12.80 -2.88 -15.06
CA VAL A 74 -12.25 -3.79 -16.07
C VAL A 74 -11.99 -3.13 -17.41
N LEU A 75 -12.85 -2.17 -17.84
CA LEU A 75 -12.69 -1.50 -19.13
C LEU A 75 -11.85 -0.23 -19.04
N ILE A 76 -11.96 0.56 -17.96
CA ILE A 76 -11.32 1.87 -17.84
C ILE A 76 -10.11 1.82 -16.91
N ALA A 77 -10.27 1.47 -15.62
CA ALA A 77 -9.21 1.58 -14.62
C ALA A 77 -8.00 0.69 -14.91
N LEU A 78 -8.21 -0.54 -15.40
CA LEU A 78 -7.12 -1.45 -15.78
C LEU A 78 -6.19 -0.90 -16.87
N ARG A 79 -6.58 0.17 -17.58
CA ARG A 79 -5.70 0.85 -18.56
C ARG A 79 -4.73 1.84 -17.92
N ALA A 80 -4.93 2.16 -16.65
CA ALA A 80 -4.08 3.06 -15.89
C ALA A 80 -3.09 2.25 -15.07
N ASP A 81 -2.07 1.72 -15.72
CA ASP A 81 -0.99 0.95 -15.11
C ASP A 81 0.29 1.80 -14.95
N ASN A 82 0.97 1.62 -13.84
CA ASN A 82 2.27 2.20 -13.58
C ASN A 82 3.35 1.12 -13.61
N LYS A 83 4.01 0.95 -14.75
CA LYS A 83 5.03 -0.11 -14.98
C LYS A 83 4.47 -1.53 -14.70
N GLY A 84 3.21 -1.75 -15.05
CA GLY A 84 2.50 -2.99 -14.78
C GLY A 84 1.77 -3.04 -13.44
N GLU A 85 2.01 -2.16 -12.49
CA GLU A 85 1.34 -2.10 -11.20
C GLU A 85 0.05 -1.27 -11.29
N GLY A 86 -1.02 -1.73 -10.62
CA GLY A 86 -2.31 -1.06 -10.52
C GLY A 86 -2.61 -0.57 -9.10
N GLY A 87 -3.86 -0.17 -8.87
CA GLY A 87 -4.32 0.29 -7.56
C GLY A 87 -4.19 1.81 -7.36
N ILE A 88 -4.77 2.28 -6.25
CA ILE A 88 -4.95 3.71 -6.00
C ILE A 88 -3.63 4.47 -5.84
N LEU A 89 -2.61 3.87 -5.22
CA LEU A 89 -1.29 4.50 -5.04
C LEU A 89 -0.49 4.52 -6.34
N ALA A 90 -0.56 3.46 -7.15
CA ALA A 90 0.03 3.43 -8.49
C ALA A 90 -0.62 4.49 -9.41
N LEU A 91 -1.94 4.64 -9.33
CA LEU A 91 -2.68 5.70 -10.05
C LEU A 91 -2.22 7.10 -9.62
N TYR A 92 -2.05 7.35 -8.32
CA TYR A 92 -1.48 8.61 -7.84
C TYR A 92 -0.04 8.82 -8.33
N ALA A 93 0.80 7.78 -8.34
CA ALA A 93 2.17 7.87 -8.83
C ALA A 93 2.23 8.34 -10.30
N LEU A 94 1.28 7.89 -11.15
CA LEU A 94 1.17 8.33 -12.54
C LEU A 94 0.86 9.82 -12.70
N ILE A 95 0.00 10.36 -11.83
CA ILE A 95 -0.50 11.72 -11.98
C ILE A 95 0.28 12.77 -11.17
N ARG A 96 1.02 12.37 -10.12
CA ARG A 96 1.62 13.27 -9.13
C ARG A 96 2.48 14.41 -9.73
N ARG A 97 3.13 14.18 -10.87
CA ARG A 97 4.00 15.18 -11.51
C ARG A 97 3.22 16.29 -12.22
N HIS A 98 1.97 16.01 -12.64
CA HIS A 98 1.14 16.88 -13.45
C HIS A 98 -0.13 17.34 -12.72
N SER A 99 -0.40 16.78 -11.55
CA SER A 99 -1.60 17.07 -10.76
C SER A 99 -1.39 18.20 -9.75
N LYS A 100 -2.49 18.75 -9.24
CA LYS A 100 -2.48 19.72 -8.14
C LYS A 100 -1.92 19.08 -6.86
N LYS A 101 -1.27 19.89 -6.03
CA LYS A 101 -0.60 19.41 -4.81
C LYS A 101 -1.51 18.63 -3.85
N TRP A 102 -2.81 18.95 -3.79
CA TRP A 102 -3.74 18.35 -2.85
C TRP A 102 -4.19 16.92 -3.22
N TYR A 103 -3.92 16.43 -4.45
CA TYR A 103 -4.31 15.07 -4.88
C TYR A 103 -3.68 13.96 -4.02
N TYR A 104 -2.61 14.23 -3.29
CA TYR A 104 -2.05 13.27 -2.32
C TYR A 104 -3.05 12.93 -1.21
N LEU A 105 -3.96 13.84 -0.86
CA LEU A 105 -5.00 13.57 0.15
C LEU A 105 -5.96 12.49 -0.34
N LEU A 106 -6.39 12.54 -1.61
CA LEU A 106 -7.26 11.51 -2.18
C LEU A 106 -6.57 10.14 -2.16
N ALA A 107 -5.27 10.12 -2.49
CA ALA A 107 -4.49 8.88 -2.46
C ALA A 107 -4.34 8.33 -1.03
N ILE A 108 -4.08 9.18 -0.05
CA ILE A 108 -3.99 8.80 1.37
C ILE A 108 -5.34 8.28 1.87
N ILE A 109 -6.43 9.01 1.61
CA ILE A 109 -7.77 8.59 2.06
C ILE A 109 -8.11 7.22 1.46
N GLY A 110 -8.00 7.06 0.15
CA GLY A 110 -8.37 5.81 -0.50
C GLY A 110 -7.44 4.64 -0.15
N ALA A 111 -6.14 4.86 0.01
CA ALA A 111 -5.24 3.80 0.48
C ALA A 111 -5.55 3.39 1.93
N SER A 112 -5.85 4.35 2.80
CA SER A 112 -6.17 4.09 4.21
C SER A 112 -7.50 3.34 4.37
N THR A 113 -8.52 3.68 3.57
CA THR A 113 -9.80 2.97 3.57
C THR A 113 -9.66 1.57 2.98
N LEU A 114 -8.81 1.37 1.97
CA LEU A 114 -8.50 0.06 1.41
C LEU A 114 -7.72 -0.83 2.40
N ILE A 115 -6.82 -0.26 3.20
CA ILE A 115 -6.15 -0.99 4.28
C ILE A 115 -7.14 -1.38 5.39
N ALA A 116 -8.07 -0.49 5.75
CA ALA A 116 -9.13 -0.80 6.72
C ALA A 116 -10.04 -1.93 6.22
N ASP A 117 -10.33 -1.96 4.91
CA ASP A 117 -11.00 -3.06 4.23
C ASP A 117 -10.23 -4.37 4.33
N GLY A 118 -8.90 -4.34 4.19
CA GLY A 118 -8.02 -5.49 4.37
C GLY A 118 -8.05 -6.11 5.78
N VAL A 119 -8.63 -5.44 6.78
CA VAL A 119 -8.93 -6.00 8.12
C VAL A 119 -10.32 -6.63 8.16
N ILE A 120 -11.32 -5.98 7.57
CA ILE A 120 -12.72 -6.44 7.64
C ILE A 120 -12.96 -7.65 6.75
N THR A 121 -12.43 -7.65 5.53
CA THR A 121 -12.71 -8.71 4.55
C THR A 121 -12.29 -10.10 5.02
N PRO A 122 -11.08 -10.36 5.56
CA PRO A 122 -10.77 -11.68 6.10
C PRO A 122 -11.72 -12.09 7.23
N SER A 123 -12.16 -11.14 8.04
CA SER A 123 -13.04 -11.39 9.16
C SER A 123 -14.45 -11.79 8.71
N ILE A 124 -15.06 -11.01 7.80
CA ILE A 124 -16.43 -11.25 7.34
C ILE A 124 -16.52 -12.49 6.43
N THR A 125 -15.56 -12.68 5.53
CA THR A 125 -15.59 -13.81 4.58
C THR A 125 -15.41 -15.15 5.28
N VAL A 126 -14.50 -15.23 6.22
CA VAL A 126 -14.29 -16.47 7.00
C VAL A 126 -15.50 -16.74 7.89
N LEU A 127 -16.03 -15.73 8.60
CA LEU A 127 -17.22 -15.91 9.42
C LEU A 127 -18.43 -16.36 8.60
N SER A 128 -18.75 -15.70 7.47
CA SER A 128 -19.89 -16.04 6.64
C SER A 128 -19.77 -17.43 6.01
N ALA A 129 -18.55 -17.88 5.71
CA ALA A 129 -18.33 -19.25 5.23
C ALA A 129 -18.58 -20.29 6.33
N ILE A 130 -18.09 -20.05 7.55
CA ILE A 130 -18.26 -20.97 8.69
C ILE A 130 -19.70 -20.93 9.25
N GLU A 131 -20.41 -19.81 9.14
CA GLU A 131 -21.84 -19.72 9.49
C GLU A 131 -22.70 -20.74 8.73
N GLY A 132 -22.23 -21.23 7.56
CA GLY A 132 -22.88 -22.33 6.85
C GLY A 132 -22.98 -23.63 7.65
N LEU A 133 -22.08 -23.86 8.61
CA LEU A 133 -22.17 -25.03 9.50
C LEU A 133 -23.41 -25.01 10.38
N ARG A 134 -23.97 -23.85 10.68
CA ARG A 134 -25.23 -23.74 11.42
C ARG A 134 -26.45 -24.34 10.70
N ALA A 135 -26.31 -24.55 9.37
CA ALA A 135 -27.32 -25.28 8.63
C ALA A 135 -27.33 -26.80 8.97
N TYR A 136 -26.21 -27.31 9.51
CA TYR A 136 -26.11 -28.69 10.02
C TYR A 136 -26.38 -28.74 11.52
N GLU A 137 -25.71 -27.87 12.28
CA GLU A 137 -25.76 -27.85 13.74
C GLU A 137 -25.86 -26.39 14.20
N PRO A 138 -27.07 -25.96 14.61
CA PRO A 138 -27.35 -24.55 14.97
C PRO A 138 -26.44 -23.98 16.07
N GLU A 139 -25.95 -24.83 16.99
CA GLU A 139 -25.09 -24.44 18.10
C GLU A 139 -23.59 -24.42 17.79
N THR A 140 -23.20 -24.58 16.50
CA THR A 140 -21.79 -24.57 16.11
C THR A 140 -21.08 -23.29 16.59
N PRO A 141 -19.92 -23.41 17.28
CA PRO A 141 -19.16 -22.27 17.76
C PRO A 141 -18.35 -21.62 16.64
N VAL A 142 -19.02 -20.77 15.84
CA VAL A 142 -18.44 -20.15 14.62
C VAL A 142 -17.22 -19.29 14.93
N VAL A 143 -17.28 -18.48 16.01
CA VAL A 143 -16.20 -17.54 16.35
C VAL A 143 -14.86 -18.22 16.64
N PRO A 144 -14.76 -19.25 17.50
CA PRO A 144 -13.50 -19.96 17.73
C PRO A 144 -12.94 -20.63 16.48
N ILE A 145 -13.80 -21.21 15.63
CA ILE A 145 -13.37 -21.83 14.37
C ILE A 145 -12.80 -20.75 13.42
N ALA A 146 -13.48 -19.62 13.27
CA ALA A 146 -13.02 -18.52 12.44
C ALA A 146 -11.68 -17.96 12.95
N LEU A 147 -11.52 -17.77 14.26
CA LEU A 147 -10.25 -17.34 14.87
C LEU A 147 -9.11 -18.32 14.60
N CYS A 148 -9.38 -19.63 14.69
CA CYS A 148 -8.38 -20.66 14.36
C CYS A 148 -7.94 -20.54 12.88
N ILE A 149 -8.88 -20.43 11.95
CA ILE A 149 -8.60 -20.29 10.50
C ILE A 149 -7.79 -19.03 10.25
N VAL A 150 -8.20 -17.88 10.79
CA VAL A 150 -7.52 -16.60 10.61
C VAL A 150 -6.11 -16.66 11.20
N THR A 151 -5.92 -17.27 12.37
CA THR A 151 -4.60 -17.44 13.00
C THR A 151 -3.67 -18.27 12.10
N VAL A 152 -4.14 -19.40 11.60
CA VAL A 152 -3.37 -20.27 10.69
C VAL A 152 -3.03 -19.50 9.40
N LEU A 153 -3.97 -18.75 8.86
CA LEU A 153 -3.80 -17.97 7.63
C LEU A 153 -2.70 -16.91 7.79
N PHE A 154 -2.71 -16.12 8.87
CA PHE A 154 -1.66 -15.12 9.13
C PHE A 154 -0.30 -15.75 9.46
N PHE A 155 -0.30 -16.93 10.07
CA PHE A 155 0.94 -17.67 10.32
C PHE A 155 1.60 -18.17 9.04
N ILE A 156 0.82 -18.67 8.08
CA ILE A 156 1.32 -19.19 6.80
C ILE A 156 1.91 -18.08 5.92
N GLN A 157 1.49 -16.82 6.07
CA GLN A 157 1.98 -15.69 5.28
C GLN A 157 3.50 -15.55 5.24
N GLN A 158 4.19 -15.87 6.33
CA GLN A 158 5.65 -15.73 6.43
C GLN A 158 6.44 -16.67 5.49
N PHE A 159 5.82 -17.77 5.05
CA PHE A 159 6.46 -18.76 4.17
C PHE A 159 6.29 -18.40 2.68
N GLY A 160 5.46 -17.38 2.38
CA GLY A 160 5.12 -16.98 1.01
C GLY A 160 4.01 -17.85 0.40
N THR A 161 3.34 -17.29 -0.60
CA THR A 161 2.13 -17.88 -1.19
C THR A 161 2.40 -18.71 -2.45
N ASN A 162 3.66 -18.84 -2.89
CA ASN A 162 4.00 -19.37 -4.22
C ASN A 162 3.58 -20.85 -4.42
N ALA A 163 3.76 -21.70 -3.40
CA ALA A 163 3.41 -23.11 -3.49
C ALA A 163 1.87 -23.32 -3.44
N ILE A 164 1.22 -22.58 -2.55
CA ILE A 164 -0.23 -22.67 -2.31
C ILE A 164 -1.00 -21.92 -3.40
N GLY A 165 -0.46 -20.80 -3.90
CA GLY A 165 -1.09 -19.96 -4.94
C GLY A 165 -1.35 -20.69 -6.27
N LYS A 166 -0.56 -21.72 -6.60
CA LYS A 166 -0.80 -22.54 -7.78
C LYS A 166 -2.12 -23.36 -7.71
N LEU A 167 -2.56 -23.68 -6.48
CA LEU A 167 -3.81 -24.39 -6.25
C LEU A 167 -5.02 -23.45 -6.21
N PHE A 168 -4.82 -22.16 -5.93
CA PHE A 168 -5.90 -21.19 -5.81
C PHE A 168 -6.72 -21.06 -7.09
N GLY A 169 -6.06 -21.03 -8.25
CA GLY A 169 -6.73 -20.93 -9.54
C GLY A 169 -7.72 -22.08 -9.79
N PRO A 170 -7.27 -23.34 -9.79
CA PRO A 170 -8.15 -24.50 -9.95
C PRO A 170 -9.27 -24.57 -8.90
N LEU A 171 -8.97 -24.28 -7.62
CA LEU A 171 -9.98 -24.27 -6.56
C LEU A 171 -11.05 -23.20 -6.79
N MET A 172 -10.65 -21.99 -7.19
CA MET A 172 -11.60 -20.93 -7.53
C MET A 172 -12.36 -21.21 -8.82
N LEU A 173 -11.79 -21.94 -9.77
CA LEU A 173 -12.52 -22.40 -10.94
C LEU A 173 -13.66 -23.35 -10.54
N ILE A 174 -13.39 -24.32 -9.64
CA ILE A 174 -14.40 -25.22 -9.08
C ILE A 174 -15.46 -24.41 -8.33
N TRP A 175 -15.04 -23.44 -7.50
CA TRP A 175 -15.93 -22.57 -6.74
C TRP A 175 -16.88 -21.77 -7.64
N PHE A 176 -16.39 -21.04 -8.64
CA PHE A 176 -17.25 -20.28 -9.55
C PHE A 176 -18.16 -21.19 -10.37
N THR A 177 -17.67 -22.35 -10.80
CA THR A 177 -18.52 -23.35 -11.48
C THR A 177 -19.63 -23.84 -10.57
N LEU A 178 -19.34 -24.13 -9.30
CA LEU A 178 -20.34 -24.50 -8.30
C LEU A 178 -21.38 -23.39 -8.11
N LEU A 179 -20.97 -22.12 -8.01
CA LEU A 179 -21.89 -20.98 -7.94
C LEU A 179 -22.86 -20.96 -9.14
N GLY A 180 -22.33 -21.11 -10.35
CA GLY A 180 -23.12 -21.08 -11.57
C GLY A 180 -24.08 -22.27 -11.67
N VAL A 181 -23.62 -23.48 -11.33
CA VAL A 181 -24.44 -24.69 -11.34
C VAL A 181 -25.60 -24.60 -10.34
N LEU A 182 -25.30 -24.24 -9.08
CA LEU A 182 -26.32 -24.05 -8.04
C LEU A 182 -27.35 -23.01 -8.45
N GLY A 183 -26.88 -21.87 -9.01
CA GLY A 183 -27.76 -20.83 -9.52
C GLY A 183 -28.69 -21.36 -10.61
N THR A 184 -28.12 -22.02 -11.62
CA THR A 184 -28.89 -22.54 -12.77
C THR A 184 -29.93 -23.59 -12.35
N MET A 185 -29.60 -24.46 -11.41
CA MET A 185 -30.52 -25.47 -10.90
C MET A 185 -31.76 -24.85 -10.23
N ASN A 186 -31.59 -23.74 -9.54
CA ASN A 186 -32.68 -23.10 -8.78
C ASN A 186 -33.47 -22.05 -9.59
N ILE A 187 -32.99 -21.55 -10.74
CA ILE A 187 -33.73 -20.62 -11.60
C ILE A 187 -35.08 -21.22 -12.04
N GLY A 188 -35.14 -22.55 -12.21
CA GLY A 188 -36.36 -23.26 -12.59
C GLY A 188 -37.51 -23.15 -11.59
N GLU A 189 -37.25 -22.84 -10.32
CA GLU A 189 -38.30 -22.67 -9.31
C GLU A 189 -39.16 -21.42 -9.56
N TYR A 190 -38.56 -20.36 -10.13
CA TYR A 190 -39.27 -19.14 -10.51
C TYR A 190 -38.64 -18.50 -11.75
N PHE A 191 -38.98 -19.01 -12.92
CA PHE A 191 -38.41 -18.58 -14.19
C PHE A 191 -38.55 -17.08 -14.51
N PRO A 192 -39.64 -16.36 -14.08
CA PRO A 192 -39.78 -14.93 -14.30
C PRO A 192 -38.65 -14.06 -13.66
N ILE A 193 -37.80 -14.64 -12.80
CA ILE A 193 -36.61 -13.95 -12.26
C ILE A 193 -35.68 -13.41 -13.36
N LEU A 194 -35.68 -13.99 -14.55
CA LEU A 194 -34.91 -13.52 -15.70
C LEU A 194 -35.28 -12.10 -16.14
N GLN A 195 -36.46 -11.60 -15.74
CA GLN A 195 -36.84 -10.21 -15.98
C GLN A 195 -35.88 -9.22 -15.27
N ALA A 196 -35.09 -9.66 -14.28
CA ALA A 196 -34.07 -8.88 -13.62
C ALA A 196 -32.96 -8.34 -14.54
N PHE A 197 -32.81 -8.90 -15.74
CA PHE A 197 -31.90 -8.31 -16.76
C PHE A 197 -32.36 -6.92 -17.24
N ASN A 198 -33.65 -6.63 -17.14
CA ASN A 198 -34.20 -5.33 -17.52
C ASN A 198 -33.95 -4.31 -16.38
N PRO A 199 -33.20 -3.21 -16.63
CA PRO A 199 -32.89 -2.21 -15.59
C PRO A 199 -34.12 -1.46 -15.04
N LEU A 200 -35.25 -1.52 -15.74
CA LEU A 200 -36.48 -0.87 -15.27
C LEU A 200 -36.95 -1.45 -13.93
N TYR A 201 -36.73 -2.73 -13.65
CA TYR A 201 -37.08 -3.33 -12.36
C TYR A 201 -36.23 -2.76 -11.22
N ALA A 202 -34.95 -2.51 -11.46
CA ALA A 202 -34.08 -1.80 -10.48
C ALA A 202 -34.60 -0.39 -10.20
N VAL A 203 -34.93 0.37 -11.25
CA VAL A 203 -35.46 1.76 -11.11
C VAL A 203 -36.80 1.76 -10.39
N ARG A 204 -37.70 0.84 -10.73
CA ARG A 204 -39.02 0.70 -10.07
C ARG A 204 -38.85 0.41 -8.57
N LEU A 205 -38.02 -0.57 -8.22
CA LEU A 205 -37.74 -0.90 -6.82
C LEU A 205 -37.26 0.33 -6.04
N LEU A 206 -36.26 1.04 -6.58
CA LEU A 206 -35.68 2.20 -5.90
C LEU A 206 -36.65 3.39 -5.81
N ALA A 207 -37.57 3.52 -6.75
CA ALA A 207 -38.58 4.58 -6.76
C ALA A 207 -39.77 4.27 -5.83
N SER A 208 -40.12 2.98 -5.64
CA SER A 208 -41.27 2.55 -4.86
C SER A 208 -40.98 2.25 -3.40
N SER A 209 -39.71 1.88 -3.07
CA SER A 209 -39.36 1.48 -1.71
C SER A 209 -38.94 2.70 -0.86
N PRO A 210 -39.56 2.94 0.29
CA PRO A 210 -39.10 4.01 1.20
C PRO A 210 -37.69 3.80 1.70
N GLU A 211 -37.24 2.55 1.83
CA GLU A 211 -35.94 2.13 2.34
C GLU A 211 -34.92 1.82 1.24
N TRP A 212 -35.11 2.44 0.05
CA TRP A 212 -34.23 2.24 -1.11
C TRP A 212 -32.73 2.36 -0.78
N PHE A 213 -32.36 3.19 0.21
CA PHE A 213 -30.99 3.37 0.65
C PHE A 213 -30.43 2.14 1.37
N LEU A 214 -31.23 1.43 2.21
CA LEU A 214 -30.80 0.19 2.87
C LEU A 214 -30.58 -0.93 1.84
N ILE A 215 -31.50 -1.01 0.86
CA ILE A 215 -31.41 -1.97 -0.26
C ILE A 215 -30.13 -1.73 -1.06
N LEU A 216 -29.86 -0.49 -1.46
CA LEU A 216 -28.66 -0.15 -2.20
C LEU A 216 -27.38 -0.39 -1.39
N GLY A 217 -27.40 -0.15 -0.07
CA GLY A 217 -26.30 -0.48 0.81
C GLY A 217 -26.02 -2.00 0.90
N ALA A 218 -27.06 -2.84 0.79
CA ALA A 218 -26.90 -4.29 0.70
C ALA A 218 -26.44 -4.74 -0.70
N VAL A 219 -27.06 -4.19 -1.76
CA VAL A 219 -26.66 -4.45 -3.16
C VAL A 219 -25.19 -4.08 -3.41
N PHE A 220 -24.73 -2.98 -2.85
CA PHE A 220 -23.34 -2.52 -3.02
C PHE A 220 -22.30 -3.57 -2.63
N LEU A 221 -22.59 -4.43 -1.67
CA LEU A 221 -21.72 -5.51 -1.24
C LEU A 221 -21.37 -6.50 -2.35
N CYS A 222 -22.14 -6.56 -3.45
CA CYS A 222 -21.81 -7.40 -4.60
C CYS A 222 -20.58 -6.92 -5.39
N THR A 223 -20.14 -5.66 -5.19
CA THR A 223 -18.98 -5.06 -5.88
C THR A 223 -17.70 -5.11 -5.05
N THR A 224 -17.75 -5.66 -3.85
CA THR A 224 -16.56 -5.87 -3.03
C THR A 224 -15.51 -6.66 -3.81
N GLY A 225 -14.23 -6.34 -3.64
CA GLY A 225 -13.14 -6.94 -4.43
C GLY A 225 -12.86 -6.26 -5.78
N ALA A 226 -13.68 -5.31 -6.25
CA ALA A 226 -13.40 -4.60 -7.50
C ALA A 226 -12.15 -3.72 -7.42
N GLU A 227 -11.84 -3.15 -6.25
CA GLU A 227 -10.58 -2.40 -5.99
C GLU A 227 -9.38 -3.34 -5.96
N ALA A 228 -9.51 -4.51 -5.33
CA ALA A 228 -8.47 -5.53 -5.29
C ALA A 228 -8.12 -6.00 -6.71
N LEU A 229 -9.12 -6.19 -7.58
CA LEU A 229 -8.93 -6.51 -8.99
C LEU A 229 -8.01 -5.51 -9.70
N TYR A 230 -8.13 -4.22 -9.40
CA TYR A 230 -7.28 -3.20 -9.99
C TYR A 230 -5.87 -3.20 -9.37
N SER A 231 -5.75 -3.46 -8.07
CA SER A 231 -4.45 -3.55 -7.37
C SER A 231 -3.61 -4.72 -7.87
N ASP A 232 -4.22 -5.86 -8.19
CA ASP A 232 -3.53 -7.08 -8.63
C ASP A 232 -3.19 -7.13 -10.12
N LEU A 233 -3.36 -6.01 -10.83
CA LEU A 233 -3.04 -5.89 -12.25
C LEU A 233 -1.64 -6.40 -12.62
N GLY A 234 -0.66 -6.10 -11.77
CA GLY A 234 0.75 -6.45 -12.00
C GLY A 234 1.04 -7.94 -12.00
N HIS A 235 0.21 -8.72 -11.31
CA HIS A 235 0.41 -10.17 -11.19
C HIS A 235 -0.16 -10.97 -12.37
N CYS A 236 -1.26 -10.49 -12.97
CA CYS A 236 -2.06 -11.29 -13.90
C CYS A 236 -2.07 -10.73 -15.33
N GLY A 237 -1.93 -9.41 -15.48
CA GLY A 237 -2.04 -8.72 -16.77
C GLY A 237 -3.47 -8.51 -17.24
N ILE A 238 -3.69 -7.43 -17.98
CA ILE A 238 -5.02 -6.90 -18.37
C ILE A 238 -5.88 -7.96 -19.09
N ASN A 239 -5.29 -8.69 -20.06
CA ASN A 239 -6.05 -9.60 -20.91
C ASN A 239 -6.54 -10.84 -20.14
N ASN A 240 -5.72 -11.39 -19.25
CA ASN A 240 -6.12 -12.50 -18.41
C ASN A 240 -7.25 -12.09 -17.45
N ILE A 241 -7.14 -10.89 -16.83
CA ILE A 241 -8.18 -10.35 -15.93
C ILE A 241 -9.51 -10.16 -16.69
N ARG A 242 -9.49 -9.58 -17.89
CA ARG A 242 -10.71 -9.36 -18.69
C ARG A 242 -11.40 -10.67 -19.07
N THR A 243 -10.62 -11.66 -19.49
CA THR A 243 -11.17 -12.96 -19.89
C THR A 243 -11.74 -13.71 -18.68
N SER A 244 -11.01 -13.74 -17.56
CA SER A 244 -11.50 -14.36 -16.32
C SER A 244 -12.75 -13.65 -15.80
N TRP A 245 -12.81 -12.31 -15.89
CA TRP A 245 -13.98 -11.53 -15.46
C TRP A 245 -15.25 -11.89 -16.23
N ALA A 246 -15.16 -12.14 -17.53
CA ALA A 246 -16.32 -12.55 -18.31
C ALA A 246 -16.93 -13.84 -17.76
N PHE A 247 -16.10 -14.84 -17.43
CA PHE A 247 -16.53 -16.08 -16.81
C PHE A 247 -17.11 -15.85 -15.40
N VAL A 248 -16.38 -15.16 -14.55
CA VAL A 248 -16.78 -14.86 -13.16
C VAL A 248 -18.13 -14.14 -13.11
N LYS A 249 -18.30 -13.09 -13.94
CA LYS A 249 -19.55 -12.32 -14.00
C LYS A 249 -20.74 -13.20 -14.34
N ILE A 250 -20.60 -14.12 -15.31
CA ILE A 250 -21.69 -15.03 -15.70
C ILE A 250 -22.04 -15.93 -14.51
N MET A 251 -21.06 -16.54 -13.85
CA MET A 251 -21.29 -17.45 -12.72
C MET A 251 -21.94 -16.72 -11.54
N LEU A 252 -21.51 -15.49 -11.24
CA LEU A 252 -22.13 -14.67 -10.20
C LEU A 252 -23.58 -14.31 -10.50
N ILE A 253 -23.88 -13.87 -11.73
CA ILE A 253 -25.23 -13.50 -12.13
C ILE A 253 -26.15 -14.72 -12.05
N LEU A 254 -25.72 -15.89 -12.54
CA LEU A 254 -26.50 -17.15 -12.44
C LEU A 254 -26.78 -17.47 -10.96
N ASN A 255 -25.80 -17.31 -10.09
CA ASN A 255 -25.98 -17.59 -8.66
C ASN A 255 -27.00 -16.65 -8.02
N TYR A 256 -26.90 -15.32 -8.27
CA TYR A 256 -27.87 -14.34 -7.73
C TYR A 256 -29.29 -14.56 -8.28
N LEU A 257 -29.43 -14.93 -9.55
CA LEU A 257 -30.72 -15.31 -10.12
C LEU A 257 -31.31 -16.55 -9.44
N GLY A 258 -30.49 -17.58 -9.19
CA GLY A 258 -30.94 -18.79 -8.49
C GLY A 258 -31.33 -18.54 -7.06
N GLN A 259 -30.52 -17.78 -6.30
CA GLN A 259 -30.89 -17.37 -4.93
C GLN A 259 -32.19 -16.56 -4.93
N GLY A 260 -32.35 -15.62 -5.88
CA GLY A 260 -33.56 -14.81 -6.03
C GLY A 260 -34.79 -15.67 -6.34
N ALA A 261 -34.69 -16.64 -7.25
CA ALA A 261 -35.78 -17.56 -7.60
C ALA A 261 -36.21 -18.40 -6.38
N TRP A 262 -35.23 -18.96 -5.66
CA TRP A 262 -35.50 -19.70 -4.42
C TRP A 262 -36.18 -18.87 -3.36
N ILE A 263 -35.71 -17.61 -3.12
CA ILE A 263 -36.34 -16.72 -2.15
C ILE A 263 -37.82 -16.48 -2.51
N ILE A 264 -38.11 -16.23 -3.79
CA ILE A 264 -39.47 -15.93 -4.25
C ILE A 264 -40.38 -17.15 -4.03
N SER A 265 -39.91 -18.37 -4.32
CA SER A 265 -40.70 -19.60 -4.14
C SER A 265 -40.95 -19.94 -2.67
N HIS A 266 -40.15 -19.39 -1.73
CA HIS A 266 -40.26 -19.68 -0.30
C HIS A 266 -40.66 -18.47 0.57
N VAL A 267 -41.12 -17.35 -0.03
CA VAL A 267 -41.48 -16.11 0.68
C VAL A 267 -42.40 -16.33 1.88
N GLY A 268 -43.36 -17.23 1.82
CA GLY A 268 -44.29 -17.54 2.91
C GLY A 268 -43.69 -18.36 4.07
N ASN A 269 -42.53 -18.98 3.86
CA ASN A 269 -41.86 -19.93 4.78
C ASN A 269 -40.43 -19.52 5.14
N LEU A 270 -40.02 -18.27 4.85
CA LEU A 270 -38.70 -17.77 5.18
C LEU A 270 -38.56 -17.63 6.70
N THR A 271 -37.84 -18.55 7.32
CA THR A 271 -37.45 -18.43 8.74
C THR A 271 -36.41 -17.34 8.91
N PRO A 272 -36.56 -16.45 9.92
CA PRO A 272 -35.56 -15.43 10.20
C PRO A 272 -34.18 -16.06 10.41
N GLY A 273 -33.16 -15.52 9.71
CA GLY A 273 -31.77 -15.99 9.84
C GLY A 273 -31.33 -17.04 8.84
N VAL A 274 -32.21 -17.59 8.00
CA VAL A 274 -31.79 -18.49 6.92
C VAL A 274 -30.91 -17.76 5.91
N ASN A 275 -29.76 -18.36 5.58
CA ASN A 275 -28.92 -17.85 4.52
C ASN A 275 -29.33 -18.48 3.18
N PRO A 276 -29.85 -17.69 2.23
CA PRO A 276 -30.32 -18.19 0.94
C PRO A 276 -29.26 -18.97 0.17
N PHE A 277 -28.00 -18.58 0.30
CA PHE A 277 -26.89 -19.26 -0.38
C PHE A 277 -26.76 -20.73 0.01
N TYR A 278 -26.86 -21.06 1.28
CA TYR A 278 -26.80 -22.45 1.74
C TYR A 278 -28.13 -23.18 1.53
N ALA A 279 -29.25 -22.45 1.55
CA ALA A 279 -30.57 -23.02 1.36
C ALA A 279 -30.82 -23.52 -0.06
N ILE A 280 -30.18 -22.92 -1.09
CA ILE A 280 -30.27 -23.40 -2.48
C ILE A 280 -29.49 -24.70 -2.71
N MET A 281 -28.72 -25.19 -1.75
CA MET A 281 -27.89 -26.37 -1.89
C MET A 281 -28.69 -27.64 -1.50
N PRO A 282 -28.69 -28.67 -2.35
CA PRO A 282 -29.21 -29.99 -1.94
C PRO A 282 -28.45 -30.55 -0.74
N HIS A 283 -29.15 -31.18 0.21
CA HIS A 283 -28.54 -31.71 1.44
C HIS A 283 -27.30 -32.59 1.21
N GLY A 284 -27.29 -33.38 0.12
CA GLY A 284 -26.18 -34.27 -0.21
C GLY A 284 -24.86 -33.56 -0.56
N ILE A 285 -24.90 -32.32 -1.01
CA ILE A 285 -23.70 -31.54 -1.39
C ILE A 285 -23.45 -30.36 -0.44
N LEU A 286 -24.30 -30.14 0.56
CA LEU A 286 -24.19 -29.00 1.46
C LEU A 286 -22.83 -28.96 2.19
N PHE A 287 -22.35 -30.12 2.70
CA PHE A 287 -21.02 -30.20 3.36
C PHE A 287 -19.88 -29.86 2.37
N PHE A 288 -19.95 -30.34 1.14
CA PHE A 288 -19.00 -29.97 0.09
C PHE A 288 -19.06 -28.48 -0.22
N GLY A 289 -20.28 -27.92 -0.31
CA GLY A 289 -20.48 -26.48 -0.55
C GLY A 289 -19.90 -25.61 0.56
N ILE A 290 -20.08 -25.95 1.84
CA ILE A 290 -19.50 -25.24 2.98
C ILE A 290 -17.96 -25.34 2.97
N THR A 291 -17.42 -26.52 2.68
CA THR A 291 -15.98 -26.73 2.55
C THR A 291 -15.40 -25.85 1.45
N MET A 292 -16.02 -25.82 0.28
CA MET A 292 -15.60 -24.99 -0.84
C MET A 292 -15.75 -23.49 -0.55
N ALA A 293 -16.82 -23.07 0.15
CA ALA A 293 -16.99 -21.70 0.62
C ALA A 293 -15.87 -21.28 1.59
N THR A 294 -15.50 -22.17 2.51
CA THR A 294 -14.41 -21.93 3.46
C THR A 294 -13.06 -21.81 2.74
N ILE A 295 -12.78 -22.68 1.77
CA ILE A 295 -11.58 -22.60 0.93
C ILE A 295 -11.58 -21.28 0.14
N ALA A 296 -12.69 -20.88 -0.47
CA ALA A 296 -12.81 -19.63 -1.20
C ALA A 296 -12.58 -18.42 -0.26
N ALA A 297 -13.13 -18.45 0.95
CA ALA A 297 -12.91 -17.42 1.96
C ALA A 297 -11.43 -17.31 2.40
N ILE A 298 -10.74 -18.44 2.56
CA ILE A 298 -9.30 -18.47 2.83
C ILE A 298 -8.52 -17.86 1.67
N ILE A 299 -8.85 -18.19 0.43
CA ILE A 299 -8.18 -17.65 -0.77
C ILE A 299 -8.43 -16.14 -0.89
N ALA A 300 -9.67 -15.69 -0.69
CA ALA A 300 -10.03 -14.27 -0.69
C ALA A 300 -9.25 -13.49 0.37
N SER A 301 -9.22 -13.99 1.60
CA SER A 301 -8.48 -13.40 2.70
C SER A 301 -6.97 -13.33 2.42
N GLN A 302 -6.42 -14.40 1.85
CA GLN A 302 -5.01 -14.47 1.45
C GLN A 302 -4.65 -13.40 0.41
N ALA A 303 -5.48 -13.22 -0.60
CA ALA A 303 -5.28 -12.23 -1.65
C ALA A 303 -5.26 -10.80 -1.07
N LEU A 304 -6.20 -10.46 -0.19
CA LEU A 304 -6.28 -9.14 0.45
C LEU A 304 -5.15 -8.86 1.44
N ILE A 305 -4.73 -9.85 2.22
CA ILE A 305 -3.57 -9.69 3.11
C ILE A 305 -2.30 -9.40 2.27
N SER A 306 -2.11 -10.16 1.19
CA SER A 306 -1.00 -9.94 0.26
C SER A 306 -1.09 -8.57 -0.43
N GLY A 307 -2.28 -8.18 -0.89
CA GLY A 307 -2.56 -6.86 -1.45
C GLY A 307 -2.27 -5.72 -0.47
N SER A 308 -2.59 -5.91 0.81
CA SER A 308 -2.25 -4.94 1.87
C SER A 308 -0.75 -4.72 1.98
N PHE A 309 0.08 -5.77 1.90
CA PHE A 309 1.54 -5.62 1.90
C PHE A 309 2.01 -4.80 0.71
N THR A 310 1.43 -5.00 -0.47
CA THR A 310 1.76 -4.21 -1.67
C THR A 310 1.40 -2.73 -1.47
N ILE A 311 0.23 -2.43 -0.93
CA ILE A 311 -0.20 -1.06 -0.62
C ILE A 311 0.77 -0.39 0.36
N PHE A 312 1.18 -1.10 1.43
CA PHE A 312 2.17 -0.56 2.37
C PHE A 312 3.54 -0.34 1.73
N SER A 313 3.99 -1.24 0.84
CA SER A 313 5.23 -1.08 0.08
C SER A 313 5.18 0.16 -0.83
N GLU A 314 4.10 0.35 -1.56
CA GLU A 314 3.88 1.54 -2.39
C GLU A 314 3.79 2.82 -1.54
N ALA A 315 3.10 2.78 -0.40
CA ALA A 315 3.01 3.89 0.54
C ALA A 315 4.40 4.29 1.08
N MET A 316 5.27 3.32 1.37
CA MET A 316 6.67 3.59 1.75
C MET A 316 7.46 4.25 0.61
N ASN A 317 7.28 3.79 -0.63
CA ASN A 317 7.94 4.36 -1.82
C ASN A 317 7.46 5.78 -2.11
N LEU A 318 6.18 6.06 -1.90
CA LEU A 318 5.58 7.40 -2.04
C LEU A 318 5.82 8.31 -0.83
N LYS A 319 6.50 7.82 0.21
CA LYS A 319 6.75 8.53 1.48
C LYS A 319 5.48 8.84 2.27
N PHE A 320 4.44 8.02 2.13
CA PHE A 320 3.24 8.07 2.95
C PHE A 320 3.36 7.25 4.23
N TRP A 321 4.26 6.27 4.26
CA TRP A 321 4.47 5.38 5.40
C TRP A 321 5.95 5.28 5.80
N PRO A 322 6.28 5.09 7.09
CA PRO A 322 7.65 4.86 7.53
C PRO A 322 8.21 3.56 6.96
N ARG A 323 9.51 3.56 6.61
CA ARG A 323 10.17 2.37 6.08
C ARG A 323 10.17 1.25 7.12
N GLN A 324 9.69 0.09 6.69
CA GLN A 324 9.64 -1.16 7.44
C GLN A 324 10.53 -2.23 6.78
N LYS A 325 10.81 -3.30 7.52
CA LYS A 325 11.55 -4.44 6.97
C LYS A 325 10.64 -5.21 6.02
N ILE A 326 11.04 -5.29 4.74
CA ILE A 326 10.37 -6.08 3.72
C ILE A 326 11.17 -7.37 3.52
N LYS A 327 10.51 -8.52 3.46
CA LYS A 327 11.08 -9.80 3.05
C LYS A 327 10.46 -10.17 1.71
N TYR A 328 11.26 -10.68 0.81
CA TYR A 328 10.83 -11.17 -0.50
C TYR A 328 10.99 -12.69 -0.53
N PRO A 329 9.91 -13.46 -0.34
CA PRO A 329 9.97 -14.93 -0.34
C PRO A 329 10.32 -15.51 -1.72
N THR A 330 10.04 -14.76 -2.79
CA THR A 330 10.20 -15.19 -4.19
C THR A 330 10.93 -14.15 -5.03
N ASP A 331 11.27 -14.50 -6.27
CA ASP A 331 11.90 -13.59 -7.25
C ASP A 331 10.90 -12.59 -7.87
N VAL A 332 9.61 -12.73 -7.58
CA VAL A 332 8.56 -11.83 -8.08
C VAL A 332 8.43 -10.65 -7.15
N LYS A 333 8.64 -9.43 -7.65
CA LYS A 333 8.61 -8.18 -6.88
C LYS A 333 7.29 -7.96 -6.12
N GLY A 334 6.17 -8.39 -6.67
CA GLY A 334 4.86 -8.27 -6.04
C GLY A 334 4.62 -9.22 -4.86
N GLN A 335 5.40 -10.29 -4.72
CA GLN A 335 5.29 -11.21 -3.58
C GLN A 335 6.22 -10.76 -2.46
N LEU A 336 5.69 -9.96 -1.56
CA LEU A 336 6.42 -9.39 -0.44
C LEU A 336 5.72 -9.69 0.90
N TYR A 337 6.49 -9.71 1.97
CA TYR A 337 6.03 -9.94 3.33
C TYR A 337 6.58 -8.87 4.25
N ILE A 338 5.70 -8.22 4.99
CA ILE A 338 6.07 -7.16 5.95
C ILE A 338 5.64 -7.62 7.35
N PRO A 339 6.56 -8.10 8.21
CA PRO A 339 6.21 -8.70 9.50
C PRO A 339 5.37 -7.80 10.39
N PHE A 340 5.70 -6.52 10.48
CA PHE A 340 4.96 -5.54 11.29
C PHE A 340 3.51 -5.41 10.82
N VAL A 341 3.29 -5.29 9.51
CA VAL A 341 1.96 -5.16 8.92
C VAL A 341 1.16 -6.44 9.14
N ASN A 342 1.79 -7.61 8.95
CA ASN A 342 1.14 -8.90 9.17
C ASN A 342 0.61 -9.05 10.60
N ILE A 343 1.46 -8.75 11.59
CA ILE A 343 1.06 -8.82 13.00
C ILE A 343 -0.04 -7.80 13.32
N SER A 344 0.08 -6.57 12.80
CA SER A 344 -0.91 -5.51 13.02
C SER A 344 -2.27 -5.89 12.43
N LEU A 345 -2.31 -6.39 11.19
CA LEU A 345 -3.54 -6.85 10.54
C LEU A 345 -4.15 -8.03 11.30
N TYR A 346 -3.32 -9.00 11.72
CA TYR A 346 -3.79 -10.15 12.52
C TYR A 346 -4.50 -9.69 13.80
N VAL A 347 -3.84 -8.85 14.59
CA VAL A 347 -4.40 -8.35 15.85
C VAL A 347 -5.72 -7.60 15.60
N LEU A 348 -5.77 -6.75 14.57
CA LEU A 348 -6.98 -6.02 14.21
C LEU A 348 -8.09 -6.96 13.73
N CYS A 349 -7.79 -7.98 12.91
CA CYS A 349 -8.78 -9.00 12.50
C CYS A 349 -9.36 -9.74 13.72
N VAL A 350 -8.51 -10.15 14.66
CA VAL A 350 -8.96 -10.82 15.90
C VAL A 350 -9.88 -9.92 16.71
N ILE A 351 -9.51 -8.64 16.88
CA ILE A 351 -10.35 -7.66 17.59
C ILE A 351 -11.71 -7.50 16.90
N VAL A 352 -11.72 -7.39 15.58
CA VAL A 352 -12.94 -7.23 14.77
C VAL A 352 -13.84 -8.47 14.88
N ILE A 353 -13.29 -9.68 14.78
CA ILE A 353 -14.05 -10.92 14.92
C ILE A 353 -14.67 -11.03 16.33
N LEU A 354 -13.91 -10.72 17.38
CA LEU A 354 -14.40 -10.76 18.76
C LEU A 354 -15.43 -9.68 19.06
N PHE A 355 -15.31 -8.50 18.42
CA PHE A 355 -16.23 -7.39 18.61
C PHE A 355 -17.58 -7.64 17.93
N PHE A 356 -17.59 -8.06 16.68
CA PHE A 356 -18.82 -8.23 15.90
C PHE A 356 -19.49 -9.59 16.08
N GLN A 357 -18.71 -10.66 16.22
CA GLN A 357 -19.13 -12.05 16.41
C GLN A 357 -19.96 -12.69 15.28
N ASN A 358 -20.62 -11.88 14.44
CA ASN A 358 -21.47 -12.32 13.33
C ASN A 358 -21.10 -11.56 12.04
N SER A 359 -21.23 -12.23 10.90
CA SER A 359 -21.00 -11.59 9.59
C SER A 359 -21.97 -10.44 9.32
N GLU A 360 -23.23 -10.55 9.77
CA GLU A 360 -24.27 -9.54 9.62
C GLU A 360 -23.90 -8.16 10.22
N ASN A 361 -23.29 -8.18 11.40
CA ASN A 361 -22.86 -6.96 12.07
C ASN A 361 -21.67 -6.29 11.35
N MET A 362 -20.89 -7.07 10.59
CA MET A 362 -19.75 -6.56 9.82
C MET A 362 -20.14 -5.95 8.48
N GLU A 363 -21.32 -6.28 7.91
CA GLU A 363 -21.78 -5.79 6.60
C GLU A 363 -21.78 -4.25 6.52
N ALA A 364 -22.19 -3.59 7.61
CA ALA A 364 -22.21 -2.14 7.71
C ALA A 364 -20.80 -1.53 7.69
N ALA A 365 -19.88 -2.17 8.39
CA ALA A 365 -18.47 -1.78 8.42
C ALA A 365 -17.80 -1.92 7.05
N TYR A 366 -18.09 -3.00 6.36
CA TYR A 366 -17.53 -3.38 5.08
C TYR A 366 -17.90 -2.40 3.95
N GLY A 367 -19.20 -2.12 3.77
CA GLY A 367 -19.68 -1.29 2.67
C GLY A 367 -19.17 0.15 2.70
N LEU A 368 -18.98 0.74 3.90
CA LEU A 368 -18.60 2.15 4.02
C LEU A 368 -17.15 2.42 3.59
N SER A 369 -16.20 1.57 3.97
CA SER A 369 -14.79 1.75 3.60
C SER A 369 -14.58 1.66 2.09
N ILE A 370 -15.21 0.68 1.45
CA ILE A 370 -15.07 0.45 0.01
C ILE A 370 -15.68 1.59 -0.81
N THR A 371 -16.84 2.14 -0.39
CA THR A 371 -17.44 3.28 -1.09
C THR A 371 -16.54 4.52 -1.09
N VAL A 372 -15.88 4.80 0.03
CA VAL A 372 -14.90 5.91 0.09
C VAL A 372 -13.71 5.63 -0.82
N THR A 373 -13.16 4.41 -0.81
CA THR A 373 -12.06 4.03 -1.71
C THR A 373 -12.45 4.22 -3.17
N MET A 374 -13.64 3.76 -3.57
CA MET A 374 -14.15 3.88 -4.94
C MET A 374 -14.30 5.33 -5.39
N LEU A 375 -14.81 6.21 -4.52
CA LEU A 375 -14.91 7.65 -4.78
C LEU A 375 -13.52 8.27 -5.00
N MET A 376 -12.54 7.94 -4.15
CA MET A 376 -11.18 8.45 -4.29
C MET A 376 -10.53 7.96 -5.59
N THR A 377 -10.73 6.69 -5.95
CA THR A 377 -10.25 6.11 -7.21
C THR A 377 -10.90 6.80 -8.42
N THR A 378 -12.20 7.08 -8.39
CA THR A 378 -12.90 7.80 -9.49
C THR A 378 -12.34 9.20 -9.69
N LEU A 379 -12.10 9.95 -8.60
CA LEU A 379 -11.51 11.29 -8.67
C LEU A 379 -10.08 11.25 -9.24
N LEU A 380 -9.23 10.32 -8.79
CA LEU A 380 -7.87 10.17 -9.31
C LEU A 380 -7.86 9.69 -10.76
N LEU A 381 -8.77 8.77 -11.13
CA LEU A 381 -8.89 8.25 -12.49
C LEU A 381 -9.36 9.33 -13.46
N SER A 382 -10.29 10.22 -13.05
CA SER A 382 -10.69 11.38 -13.84
C SER A 382 -9.53 12.34 -14.12
N ALA A 383 -8.67 12.55 -13.12
CA ALA A 383 -7.45 13.35 -13.30
C ALA A 383 -6.46 12.68 -14.26
N TYR A 384 -6.27 11.37 -14.17
CA TYR A 384 -5.46 10.59 -15.09
C TYR A 384 -5.97 10.68 -16.54
N LEU A 385 -7.27 10.50 -16.75
CA LEU A 385 -7.89 10.63 -18.07
C LEU A 385 -7.72 12.04 -18.66
N THR A 386 -7.80 13.07 -17.82
CA THR A 386 -7.55 14.45 -18.22
C THR A 386 -6.10 14.68 -18.67
N ILE A 387 -5.13 14.15 -17.91
CA ILE A 387 -3.69 14.24 -18.24
C ILE A 387 -3.39 13.46 -19.53
N LYS A 388 -4.05 12.33 -19.75
CA LYS A 388 -3.93 11.52 -20.97
C LYS A 388 -4.62 12.12 -22.18
N ARG A 389 -5.14 13.35 -22.07
CA ARG A 389 -5.82 14.11 -23.13
C ARG A 389 -7.05 13.40 -23.70
N THR A 390 -7.76 12.61 -22.90
CA THR A 390 -9.10 12.11 -23.27
C THR A 390 -10.05 13.30 -23.47
N HIS A 391 -11.03 13.16 -24.37
CA HIS A 391 -11.99 14.23 -24.63
C HIS A 391 -12.66 14.71 -23.34
N ARG A 392 -12.68 16.03 -23.12
CA ARG A 392 -13.20 16.64 -21.88
C ARG A 392 -14.64 16.22 -21.58
N TRP A 393 -15.51 16.16 -22.61
CA TRP A 393 -16.89 15.73 -22.41
C TRP A 393 -16.99 14.28 -21.89
N ALA A 394 -16.13 13.38 -22.36
CA ALA A 394 -16.11 11.97 -21.89
C ALA A 394 -15.63 11.87 -20.43
N VAL A 395 -14.61 12.67 -20.06
CA VAL A 395 -14.16 12.73 -18.64
C VAL A 395 -15.23 13.33 -17.75
N THR A 396 -15.94 14.39 -18.20
CA THR A 396 -17.02 14.99 -17.43
C THR A 396 -18.20 14.02 -17.27
N LEU A 397 -18.59 13.32 -18.35
CA LEU A 397 -19.63 12.30 -18.29
C LEU A 397 -19.25 11.17 -17.33
N PHE A 398 -18.00 10.66 -17.44
CA PHE A 398 -17.46 9.66 -16.52
C PHE A 398 -17.54 10.13 -15.06
N LEU A 399 -17.10 11.36 -14.79
CA LEU A 399 -17.10 11.94 -13.45
C LEU A 399 -18.52 12.04 -12.88
N ILE A 400 -19.45 12.62 -13.66
CA ILE A 400 -20.85 12.80 -13.21
C ILE A 400 -21.51 11.43 -12.96
N ALA A 401 -21.36 10.49 -13.88
CA ALA A 401 -21.99 9.18 -13.78
C ALA A 401 -21.47 8.38 -12.58
N PHE A 402 -20.15 8.27 -12.42
CA PHE A 402 -19.59 7.43 -11.38
C PHE A 402 -19.54 8.11 -10.01
N VAL A 403 -19.21 9.40 -9.91
CA VAL A 403 -19.30 10.12 -8.63
C VAL A 403 -20.75 10.19 -8.16
N GLY A 404 -21.72 10.41 -9.08
CA GLY A 404 -23.14 10.38 -8.74
C GLY A 404 -23.57 9.03 -8.18
N LEU A 405 -23.26 7.94 -8.89
CA LEU A 405 -23.59 6.58 -8.46
C LEU A 405 -22.91 6.21 -7.10
N GLU A 406 -21.62 6.50 -6.98
CA GLU A 406 -20.85 6.20 -5.76
C GLU A 406 -21.25 7.07 -4.56
N SER A 407 -21.68 8.32 -4.81
CA SER A 407 -22.23 9.17 -3.75
C SER A 407 -23.56 8.62 -3.21
N ILE A 408 -24.39 8.06 -4.08
CA ILE A 408 -25.63 7.38 -3.67
C ILE A 408 -25.29 6.17 -2.79
N PHE A 409 -24.33 5.33 -3.19
CA PHE A 409 -23.87 4.22 -2.36
C PHE A 409 -23.23 4.68 -1.05
N PHE A 410 -22.49 5.79 -1.07
CA PHE A 410 -21.91 6.34 0.15
C PHE A 410 -22.99 6.77 1.14
N VAL A 411 -24.02 7.50 0.69
CA VAL A 411 -25.16 7.89 1.52
C VAL A 411 -25.89 6.65 2.06
N ALA A 412 -26.11 5.65 1.20
CA ALA A 412 -26.74 4.38 1.56
C ALA A 412 -25.97 3.65 2.68
N ASN A 413 -24.65 3.57 2.59
CA ASN A 413 -23.81 2.94 3.61
C ASN A 413 -23.63 3.81 4.87
N MET A 414 -23.71 5.16 4.75
CA MET A 414 -23.70 6.07 5.91
C MET A 414 -24.91 5.87 6.84
N ALA A 415 -26.07 5.46 6.33
CA ALA A 415 -27.21 5.11 7.17
C ALA A 415 -26.91 3.98 8.15
N LYS A 416 -25.96 3.09 7.79
CA LYS A 416 -25.50 1.98 8.64
C LYS A 416 -24.30 2.36 9.55
N PHE A 417 -23.89 3.64 9.59
CA PHE A 417 -22.70 4.09 10.33
C PHE A 417 -22.74 3.68 11.80
N MET A 418 -23.86 3.92 12.49
CA MET A 418 -24.02 3.58 13.91
C MET A 418 -24.11 2.07 14.17
N HIS A 419 -24.42 1.26 13.17
CA HIS A 419 -24.55 -0.20 13.27
C HIS A 419 -23.23 -0.94 12.96
N GLY A 420 -22.08 -0.25 13.05
CA GLY A 420 -20.75 -0.86 12.89
C GLY A 420 -19.86 -0.15 11.88
N GLY A 421 -20.39 0.69 10.99
CA GLY A 421 -19.62 1.45 10.00
C GLY A 421 -18.55 2.36 10.61
N TRP A 422 -18.78 2.83 11.85
CA TRP A 422 -17.82 3.67 12.57
C TRP A 422 -16.49 2.99 12.85
N VAL A 423 -16.45 1.63 12.97
CA VAL A 423 -15.22 0.88 13.26
C VAL A 423 -14.22 1.01 12.12
N THR A 424 -14.66 0.79 10.87
CA THR A 424 -13.80 0.95 9.70
C THR A 424 -13.38 2.37 9.47
N MET A 425 -14.28 3.33 9.71
CA MET A 425 -13.94 4.75 9.60
C MET A 425 -12.94 5.20 10.67
N LEU A 426 -13.00 4.63 11.88
CA LEU A 426 -12.00 4.85 12.91
C LEU A 426 -10.63 4.30 12.48
N LEU A 427 -10.57 3.05 12.00
CA LEU A 427 -9.34 2.44 11.48
C LEU A 427 -8.76 3.27 10.33
N ALA A 428 -9.59 3.63 9.35
CA ALA A 428 -9.18 4.47 8.23
C ALA A 428 -8.67 5.84 8.69
N SER A 429 -9.34 6.48 9.67
CA SER A 429 -8.95 7.79 10.19
C SER A 429 -7.59 7.75 10.88
N VAL A 430 -7.29 6.70 11.65
CA VAL A 430 -5.97 6.50 12.26
C VAL A 430 -4.90 6.35 11.16
N MET A 431 -5.18 5.55 10.13
CA MET A 431 -4.26 5.36 9.01
C MET A 431 -4.05 6.65 8.21
N ILE A 432 -5.13 7.40 7.93
CA ILE A 432 -5.06 8.73 7.28
C ILE A 432 -4.18 9.67 8.12
N GLY A 433 -4.38 9.70 9.42
CA GLY A 433 -3.59 10.53 10.35
C GLY A 433 -2.10 10.21 10.27
N ILE A 434 -1.73 8.93 10.36
CA ILE A 434 -0.33 8.48 10.28
C ILE A 434 0.28 8.84 8.92
N MET A 435 -0.42 8.52 7.81
CA MET A 435 0.08 8.79 6.46
C MET A 435 0.21 10.29 6.18
N TYR A 436 -0.76 11.08 6.63
CA TYR A 436 -0.76 12.54 6.48
C TYR A 436 0.39 13.20 7.23
N ILE A 437 0.57 12.82 8.51
CA ILE A 437 1.66 13.33 9.35
C ILE A 437 3.01 12.97 8.73
N TRP A 438 3.19 11.70 8.38
CA TRP A 438 4.44 11.20 7.81
C TRP A 438 4.81 11.89 6.49
N TYR A 439 3.85 12.04 5.57
CA TYR A 439 4.07 12.70 4.29
C TYR A 439 4.45 14.18 4.45
N ASN A 440 3.68 14.92 5.25
CA ASN A 440 3.93 16.36 5.44
C ASN A 440 5.25 16.59 6.17
N ALA A 441 5.54 15.85 7.25
CA ALA A 441 6.81 15.93 7.97
C ALA A 441 8.00 15.59 7.06
N THR A 442 7.88 14.52 6.25
CA THR A 442 8.92 14.15 5.28
C THR A 442 9.10 15.23 4.22
N THR A 443 8.03 15.86 3.77
CA THR A 443 8.08 16.97 2.80
C THR A 443 8.76 18.18 3.38
N ILE A 444 8.43 18.58 4.62
CA ILE A 444 9.11 19.66 5.34
C ILE A 444 10.60 19.35 5.47
N ARG A 445 10.95 18.15 5.90
CA ARG A 445 12.34 17.69 6.06
C ARG A 445 13.13 17.69 4.76
N ASN A 446 12.52 17.25 3.65
CA ASN A 446 13.18 17.17 2.35
C ASN A 446 13.33 18.56 1.69
N ALA A 447 12.40 19.50 1.93
CA ALA A 447 12.50 20.87 1.43
C ALA A 447 13.73 21.61 1.97
N GLN A 448 14.32 21.12 3.05
CA GLN A 448 15.48 21.69 3.71
C GLN A 448 16.81 21.01 3.29
N ILE A 449 16.80 20.11 2.29
CA ILE A 449 18.03 19.55 1.73
C ILE A 449 18.63 20.60 0.78
N ILE A 450 19.75 21.17 1.18
CA ILE A 450 20.53 22.06 0.33
C ILE A 450 21.57 21.22 -0.38
N VAL A 451 21.50 21.22 -1.70
CA VAL A 451 22.47 20.58 -2.59
C VAL A 451 23.53 21.61 -2.97
N ARG A 452 24.78 21.22 -2.91
CA ARG A 452 25.93 22.02 -3.35
C ARG A 452 26.73 21.25 -4.39
N ASP A 453 27.48 21.98 -5.22
CA ASP A 453 28.49 21.38 -6.07
C ASP A 453 29.73 21.12 -5.22
N ILE A 454 30.19 19.87 -5.20
CA ILE A 454 31.35 19.47 -4.39
C ILE A 454 32.65 20.09 -4.90
N ARG A 455 32.72 20.45 -6.18
CA ARG A 455 33.90 21.09 -6.80
C ARG A 455 34.27 22.41 -6.11
N ASP A 456 33.29 23.15 -5.62
CA ASP A 456 33.51 24.40 -4.88
C ASP A 456 34.26 24.18 -3.55
N SER A 457 34.37 22.94 -3.09
CA SER A 457 34.98 22.59 -1.80
C SER A 457 36.25 21.75 -1.93
N TYR A 458 36.74 21.51 -3.15
CA TYR A 458 37.92 20.65 -3.37
C TYR A 458 39.17 21.17 -2.68
N SER A 459 39.45 22.49 -2.79
CA SER A 459 40.62 23.11 -2.13
C SER A 459 40.52 22.93 -0.62
N ILE A 460 39.38 23.28 -0.01
CA ILE A 460 39.20 23.19 1.44
C ILE A 460 39.38 21.75 1.95
N ILE A 461 38.84 20.74 1.25
CA ILE A 461 38.99 19.35 1.66
C ILE A 461 40.45 18.88 1.55
N SER A 462 41.16 19.32 0.52
CA SER A 462 42.58 19.05 0.37
C SER A 462 43.45 19.72 1.44
N ASP A 463 43.16 20.96 1.77
CA ASP A 463 43.83 21.71 2.81
C ASP A 463 43.62 21.08 4.19
N ILE A 464 42.39 20.66 4.53
CA ILE A 464 42.09 19.93 5.78
C ILE A 464 42.91 18.63 5.89
N LYS A 465 43.05 17.90 4.77
CA LYS A 465 43.89 16.68 4.74
C LYS A 465 45.34 17.00 5.04
N ALA A 466 45.87 18.10 4.49
CA ALA A 466 47.26 18.49 4.60
C ALA A 466 47.60 19.12 5.95
N ASP A 467 46.62 19.69 6.63
CA ASP A 467 46.82 20.43 7.90
C ASP A 467 47.07 19.47 9.06
N GLU A 468 48.34 19.36 9.46
CA GLU A 468 48.76 18.52 10.60
C GLU A 468 48.34 19.08 11.98
N SER A 469 47.94 20.35 12.07
CA SER A 469 47.44 20.93 13.32
C SER A 469 46.07 20.36 13.71
N ILE A 470 45.33 19.81 12.72
CA ILE A 470 44.04 19.15 12.95
C ILE A 470 44.31 17.68 13.29
N PRO A 471 43.87 17.19 14.46
CA PRO A 471 44.02 15.79 14.83
C PRO A 471 43.32 14.87 13.82
N LYS A 472 44.03 13.82 13.35
CA LYS A 472 43.44 12.84 12.44
C LYS A 472 42.34 12.07 13.15
N TYR A 473 41.13 12.14 12.63
CA TYR A 473 39.95 11.45 13.19
C TYR A 473 39.92 9.97 12.82
N ALA A 474 40.15 9.65 11.55
CA ALA A 474 40.19 8.30 11.04
C ALA A 474 41.07 8.23 9.78
N THR A 475 41.48 7.04 9.36
CA THR A 475 42.13 6.88 8.05
C THR A 475 41.10 7.10 6.93
N ASN A 476 39.94 6.44 7.03
CA ASN A 476 38.89 6.50 6.00
C ASN A 476 37.56 6.87 6.63
N ILE A 477 36.91 7.92 6.12
CA ILE A 477 35.58 8.35 6.54
C ILE A 477 34.58 8.11 5.41
N VAL A 478 33.48 7.39 5.70
CA VAL A 478 32.45 7.03 4.75
C VAL A 478 31.15 7.77 5.09
N TYR A 479 30.78 8.74 4.27
CA TYR A 479 29.52 9.47 4.39
C TYR A 479 28.42 8.81 3.56
N LEU A 480 27.28 8.48 4.19
CA LEU A 480 26.11 8.02 3.46
C LEU A 480 25.37 9.21 2.83
N SER A 481 25.43 9.29 1.49
CA SER A 481 24.76 10.32 0.69
C SER A 481 23.44 9.82 0.11
N LYS A 482 22.43 10.70 0.11
CA LYS A 482 21.16 10.45 -0.59
C LYS A 482 21.20 10.85 -2.08
N LEU A 483 22.24 11.57 -2.48
CA LEU A 483 22.42 12.09 -3.83
C LEU A 483 23.33 11.16 -4.62
N GLY A 484 22.87 10.74 -5.80
CA GLY A 484 23.62 9.87 -6.73
C GLY A 484 24.37 10.64 -7.84
N GLY A 485 24.15 11.96 -7.95
CA GLY A 485 24.82 12.79 -8.96
C GLY A 485 26.32 12.92 -8.68
N THR A 486 27.15 12.85 -9.73
CA THR A 486 28.62 12.78 -9.61
C THR A 486 29.19 13.94 -8.79
N TYR A 487 28.74 15.15 -9.03
CA TYR A 487 29.28 16.36 -8.36
C TYR A 487 28.35 16.96 -7.30
N GLU A 488 27.24 16.28 -7.00
CA GLU A 488 26.27 16.76 -6.01
C GLU A 488 26.60 16.27 -4.62
N ILE A 489 26.62 17.18 -3.64
CA ILE A 489 26.79 16.86 -2.21
C ILE A 489 25.74 17.55 -1.35
N GLU A 490 25.31 16.91 -0.28
CA GLU A 490 24.45 17.53 0.72
C GLU A 490 25.26 18.50 1.59
N GLN A 491 24.81 19.73 1.74
CA GLN A 491 25.49 20.75 2.55
C GLN A 491 25.79 20.27 3.99
N LYS A 492 24.97 19.40 4.56
CA LYS A 492 25.20 18.82 5.89
C LYS A 492 26.48 17.99 5.96
N ILE A 493 26.86 17.31 4.84
CA ILE A 493 28.11 16.53 4.77
C ILE A 493 29.29 17.50 4.77
N LEU A 494 29.23 18.57 3.96
CA LEU A 494 30.25 19.59 3.97
C LEU A 494 30.37 20.27 5.35
N TYR A 495 29.23 20.53 6.01
CA TYR A 495 29.23 21.09 7.35
C TYR A 495 29.90 20.14 8.36
N SER A 496 29.68 18.84 8.26
CA SER A 496 30.34 17.84 9.10
C SER A 496 31.84 17.80 8.87
N ILE A 497 32.29 17.88 7.61
CA ILE A 497 33.71 17.85 7.26
C ILE A 497 34.42 19.14 7.72
N ILE A 498 33.79 20.32 7.53
CA ILE A 498 34.46 21.61 7.57
C ILE A 498 34.16 22.38 8.86
N ASN A 499 32.87 22.50 9.24
CA ASN A 499 32.45 23.57 10.15
C ASN A 499 32.30 23.16 11.60
N LYS A 500 31.93 21.90 11.90
CA LYS A 500 31.63 21.51 13.29
C LYS A 500 32.90 21.23 14.09
N HIS A 501 33.64 20.24 13.68
CA HIS A 501 35.00 19.92 14.05
C HIS A 501 35.65 19.40 12.80
N PRO A 502 36.67 20.05 12.23
CA PRO A 502 37.28 19.59 11.01
C PRO A 502 37.67 18.12 11.17
N MET A 503 37.01 17.22 10.39
CA MET A 503 37.28 15.78 10.45
C MET A 503 38.40 15.43 9.49
N ARG A 504 39.66 15.57 9.93
CA ARG A 504 40.81 15.19 9.11
C ARG A 504 40.86 13.69 8.91
N ALA A 505 40.92 13.26 7.62
CA ALA A 505 41.11 11.89 7.21
C ALA A 505 42.02 11.82 5.98
N ASP A 506 42.56 10.64 5.69
CA ASP A 506 43.34 10.46 4.46
C ASP A 506 42.40 10.34 3.26
N HIS A 507 41.26 9.62 3.45
CA HIS A 507 40.29 9.42 2.39
C HIS A 507 38.87 9.72 2.90
N TYR A 508 38.12 10.44 2.06
CA TYR A 508 36.70 10.68 2.21
C TYR A 508 35.92 9.91 1.13
N ILE A 509 34.92 9.16 1.52
CA ILE A 509 34.13 8.33 0.61
C ILE A 509 32.66 8.72 0.72
N LEU A 510 32.07 9.13 -0.41
CA LEU A 510 30.62 9.41 -0.52
C LEU A 510 29.94 8.14 -1.04
N LEU A 511 29.28 7.43 -0.14
CA LEU A 511 28.57 6.19 -0.49
C LEU A 511 27.10 6.48 -0.76
N HIS A 512 26.64 6.24 -1.99
CA HIS A 512 25.25 6.28 -2.39
C HIS A 512 24.70 4.87 -2.61
N ILE A 513 23.50 4.58 -2.09
CA ILE A 513 22.85 3.28 -2.26
C ILE A 513 21.58 3.50 -3.07
N ASP A 514 21.54 2.87 -4.24
CA ASP A 514 20.42 2.91 -5.19
C ASP A 514 19.74 1.54 -5.26
N TYR A 515 18.43 1.51 -4.98
CA TYR A 515 17.64 0.28 -5.06
C TYR A 515 17.03 0.13 -6.45
N GLN A 516 17.41 -0.97 -7.13
CA GLN A 516 16.96 -1.29 -8.47
C GLN A 516 15.67 -2.14 -8.47
N ASP A 517 14.90 -2.04 -9.55
CA ASP A 517 13.66 -2.81 -9.76
C ASP A 517 13.92 -4.29 -10.14
N THR A 518 15.16 -4.68 -10.33
CA THR A 518 15.60 -6.06 -10.61
C THR A 518 15.86 -6.82 -9.31
N PRO A 519 15.58 -8.14 -9.23
CA PRO A 519 15.67 -8.88 -7.97
C PRO A 519 17.10 -9.07 -7.45
N SER A 520 18.07 -9.34 -8.33
CA SER A 520 19.40 -9.84 -7.94
C SER A 520 20.54 -8.92 -8.32
N THR A 521 20.28 -7.68 -8.76
CA THR A 521 21.34 -6.74 -9.11
C THR A 521 22.25 -6.47 -7.92
N LEU A 522 23.53 -6.64 -8.10
CA LEU A 522 24.57 -6.28 -7.14
C LEU A 522 25.74 -5.72 -7.93
N GLU A 523 25.72 -4.40 -8.14
CA GLU A 523 26.65 -3.69 -9.00
C GLU A 523 27.10 -2.41 -8.30
N TYR A 524 28.30 -1.94 -8.63
CA TYR A 524 28.78 -0.66 -8.17
C TYR A 524 29.51 0.10 -9.28
N ASP A 525 29.58 1.41 -9.12
CA ASP A 525 30.49 2.27 -9.87
C ASP A 525 31.24 3.19 -8.92
N THR A 526 32.48 3.52 -9.29
CA THR A 526 33.35 4.39 -8.54
C THR A 526 33.74 5.59 -9.38
N VAL A 527 33.85 6.75 -8.74
CA VAL A 527 34.35 7.98 -9.36
C VAL A 527 35.36 8.63 -8.40
N THR A 528 36.59 8.79 -8.85
CA THR A 528 37.60 9.57 -8.12
C THR A 528 37.37 11.04 -8.38
N LEU A 529 36.97 11.78 -7.35
CA LEU A 529 36.70 13.21 -7.41
C LEU A 529 37.96 14.05 -7.15
N ILE A 530 38.74 13.66 -6.13
CA ILE A 530 40.06 14.21 -5.85
C ILE A 530 40.99 13.01 -5.71
N PRO A 531 42.04 12.89 -6.53
CA PRO A 531 43.01 11.79 -6.44
C PRO A 531 43.51 11.62 -5.01
N ASP A 532 43.56 10.38 -4.56
CA ASP A 532 44.04 9.98 -3.22
C ASP A 532 43.33 10.69 -2.02
N THR A 533 42.18 11.33 -2.24
CA THR A 533 41.51 12.08 -1.17
C THR A 533 40.01 11.85 -1.13
N LEU A 534 39.31 11.99 -2.27
CA LEU A 534 37.85 12.00 -2.29
C LEU A 534 37.30 11.08 -3.36
N TYR A 535 36.49 10.14 -2.93
CA TYR A 535 35.88 9.11 -3.80
C TYR A 535 34.37 9.14 -3.69
N ARG A 536 33.70 8.79 -4.77
CA ARG A 536 32.26 8.51 -4.77
C ARG A 536 32.05 7.06 -5.19
N ILE A 537 31.22 6.36 -4.44
CA ILE A 537 30.81 4.98 -4.69
C ILE A 537 29.29 4.96 -4.78
N ASN A 538 28.76 4.48 -5.90
CA ASN A 538 27.33 4.24 -6.07
C ASN A 538 27.11 2.73 -6.08
N LEU A 539 26.45 2.22 -5.06
CA LEU A 539 26.10 0.80 -4.90
C LEU A 539 24.66 0.58 -5.34
N ARG A 540 24.44 -0.26 -6.37
CA ARG A 540 23.12 -0.62 -6.88
C ARG A 540 22.71 -1.98 -6.32
N LEU A 541 21.62 -2.01 -5.60
CA LEU A 541 21.08 -3.20 -4.96
C LEU A 541 19.74 -3.58 -5.56
N GLY A 542 19.59 -4.82 -6.02
CA GLY A 542 18.29 -5.38 -6.37
C GLY A 542 17.38 -5.52 -5.14
N PHE A 543 16.07 -5.48 -5.35
CA PHE A 543 15.10 -5.44 -4.24
C PHE A 543 15.17 -6.68 -3.32
N ARG A 544 15.65 -7.83 -3.80
CA ARG A 544 15.80 -9.06 -3.01
C ARG A 544 17.16 -9.17 -2.33
N VAL A 545 18.14 -8.40 -2.76
CA VAL A 545 19.49 -8.43 -2.18
C VAL A 545 19.44 -7.89 -0.75
N HIS A 546 19.89 -8.68 0.21
CA HIS A 546 19.99 -8.21 1.60
C HIS A 546 20.95 -7.03 1.67
N PRO A 547 20.56 -5.88 2.24
CA PRO A 547 21.40 -4.68 2.29
C PRO A 547 22.53 -4.80 3.32
N LEU A 548 23.44 -5.74 3.13
CA LEU A 548 24.64 -5.93 3.93
C LEU A 548 25.74 -4.98 3.42
N VAL A 549 25.48 -3.67 3.56
CA VAL A 549 26.33 -2.61 2.99
C VAL A 549 27.78 -2.71 3.46
N ASN A 550 28.00 -3.05 4.74
CA ASN A 550 29.36 -3.24 5.27
C ASN A 550 30.14 -4.32 4.48
N ARG A 551 29.48 -5.45 4.18
CA ARG A 551 30.12 -6.56 3.45
C ARG A 551 30.41 -6.18 1.99
N TYR A 552 29.47 -5.55 1.30
CA TYR A 552 29.63 -5.14 -0.09
C TYR A 552 30.65 -4.01 -0.21
N PHE A 553 30.62 -3.05 0.69
CA PHE A 553 31.57 -1.96 0.76
C PHE A 553 33.01 -2.51 0.91
N ARG A 554 33.22 -3.51 1.76
CA ARG A 554 34.51 -4.14 1.93
C ARG A 554 35.01 -4.77 0.62
N GLN A 555 34.14 -5.49 -0.10
CA GLN A 555 34.49 -6.07 -1.41
C GLN A 555 34.86 -4.98 -2.43
N ILE A 556 34.10 -3.89 -2.48
CA ILE A 556 34.37 -2.75 -3.37
C ILE A 556 35.75 -2.15 -3.08
N ILE A 557 36.09 -1.96 -1.82
CA ILE A 557 37.41 -1.43 -1.44
C ILE A 557 38.51 -2.40 -1.79
N GLU A 558 38.31 -3.70 -1.57
CA GLU A 558 39.29 -4.75 -2.00
C GLU A 558 39.53 -4.70 -3.52
N ASP A 559 38.48 -4.56 -4.33
CA ASP A 559 38.58 -4.40 -5.80
C ASP A 559 39.33 -3.12 -6.19
N MET A 560 39.01 -1.98 -5.56
CA MET A 560 39.72 -0.70 -5.81
C MET A 560 41.19 -0.76 -5.46
N VAL A 561 41.57 -1.54 -4.45
CA VAL A 561 42.99 -1.76 -4.10
C VAL A 561 43.70 -2.62 -5.16
N VAL A 562 43.04 -3.66 -5.66
CA VAL A 562 43.60 -4.50 -6.76
C VAL A 562 43.79 -3.66 -8.01
N GLN A 563 42.89 -2.74 -8.31
CA GLN A 563 42.97 -1.79 -9.44
C GLN A 563 43.96 -0.64 -9.21
N LYS A 564 44.60 -0.56 -8.02
CA LYS A 564 45.50 0.53 -7.59
C LYS A 564 44.83 1.91 -7.54
N GLU A 565 43.53 1.96 -7.39
CA GLU A 565 42.74 3.21 -7.21
C GLU A 565 42.71 3.67 -5.76
N PHE A 566 42.94 2.76 -4.80
CA PHE A 566 42.81 3.03 -3.37
C PHE A 566 43.92 2.33 -2.56
N SER A 567 44.40 2.98 -1.50
CA SER A 567 45.39 2.40 -0.58
C SER A 567 44.73 2.05 0.77
N LEU A 568 44.87 0.78 1.19
CA LEU A 568 44.43 0.29 2.48
C LEU A 568 45.42 0.51 3.63
N ALA A 569 46.58 1.09 3.35
CA ALA A 569 47.65 1.26 4.36
C ALA A 569 47.12 2.11 5.53
N SER A 570 47.49 1.71 6.76
CA SER A 570 47.17 2.53 7.93
C SER A 570 47.83 3.90 7.82
N ALA A 571 47.11 4.93 8.23
CA ALA A 571 47.62 6.29 8.35
C ALA A 571 48.78 6.44 9.35
N TYR A 572 48.94 5.47 10.23
CA TYR A 572 49.99 5.48 11.26
C TYR A 572 51.20 4.68 10.76
N PRO A 573 52.40 5.29 10.62
CA PRO A 573 53.59 4.61 10.13
C PRO A 573 53.96 3.35 10.90
N SER A 574 53.75 3.35 12.22
CA SER A 574 53.95 2.19 13.08
C SER A 574 53.06 1.00 12.72
N LEU A 575 51.81 1.25 12.37
CA LEU A 575 50.83 0.22 11.98
C LEU A 575 51.00 -0.17 10.51
N ALA A 576 51.30 0.77 9.64
CA ALA A 576 51.57 0.53 8.21
C ALA A 576 52.75 -0.43 8.02
N LYS A 577 53.80 -0.28 8.85
CA LYS A 577 54.98 -1.19 8.86
C LYS A 577 54.57 -2.64 9.13
N HIS A 578 53.49 -2.87 9.89
CA HIS A 578 52.97 -4.20 10.21
C HIS A 578 51.81 -4.60 9.29
N LYS A 579 51.59 -3.87 8.16
CA LYS A 579 50.48 -4.11 7.20
C LYS A 579 49.11 -4.10 7.84
N VAL A 580 48.93 -3.36 8.93
CA VAL A 580 47.61 -3.16 9.54
C VAL A 580 46.81 -2.24 8.65
N MET A 581 45.57 -2.64 8.34
CA MET A 581 44.66 -1.86 7.50
C MET A 581 44.19 -0.60 8.22
N GLY A 582 44.01 0.47 7.47
CA GLY A 582 43.37 1.70 7.96
C GLY A 582 41.94 1.46 8.42
N ASN A 583 41.53 2.16 9.44
CA ASN A 583 40.16 2.07 9.97
C ASN A 583 39.15 2.78 9.05
N PHE A 584 37.93 2.26 9.00
CA PHE A 584 36.78 2.87 8.34
C PHE A 584 35.76 3.32 9.37
N VAL A 585 35.29 4.56 9.27
CA VAL A 585 34.25 5.11 10.10
C VAL A 585 33.06 5.55 9.21
N PHE A 586 31.91 4.94 9.40
CA PHE A 586 30.68 5.33 8.71
C PHE A 586 30.03 6.48 9.45
N VAL A 587 29.85 7.63 8.79
CA VAL A 587 29.21 8.81 9.38
C VAL A 587 27.76 8.92 8.91
N LEU A 588 26.84 8.80 9.86
CA LEU A 588 25.42 9.01 9.68
C LEU A 588 25.04 10.38 10.23
N ILE A 589 24.68 11.31 9.35
CA ILE A 589 24.30 12.64 9.78
C ILE A 589 22.81 12.72 10.09
N ASN A 590 22.51 12.85 11.38
CA ASN A 590 21.17 13.12 11.87
C ASN A 590 20.96 14.64 11.94
N ARG A 591 19.76 15.10 11.54
CA ARG A 591 19.41 16.54 11.55
C ARG A 591 18.65 16.86 12.82
N LEU A 592 19.20 17.70 13.65
CA LEU A 592 18.46 18.31 14.76
C LEU A 592 17.73 19.55 14.25
N TYR A 593 16.46 19.64 14.56
CA TYR A 593 15.67 20.85 14.31
C TYR A 593 15.89 21.83 15.44
N ALA A 594 16.84 22.76 15.26
CA ALA A 594 17.31 23.65 16.32
C ALA A 594 16.28 24.69 16.81
N ALA A 595 15.19 24.92 16.11
CA ALA A 595 14.20 25.88 16.55
C ALA A 595 12.79 25.59 16.04
N TYR A 596 11.97 25.00 16.88
CA TYR A 596 10.52 24.93 16.69
C TYR A 596 9.85 26.33 16.59
N SER A 597 10.57 27.42 16.98
CA SER A 597 10.07 28.77 16.94
C SER A 597 9.79 29.33 15.53
N TYR A 598 10.39 28.74 14.50
CA TYR A 598 10.19 29.17 13.10
C TYR A 598 9.13 28.37 12.34
N PHE A 599 8.56 27.35 12.97
CA PHE A 599 7.48 26.60 12.36
C PHE A 599 6.13 27.26 12.63
N SER A 600 5.25 27.21 11.62
CA SER A 600 3.82 27.46 11.81
C SER A 600 3.27 26.52 12.90
N PHE A 601 2.23 26.93 13.62
CA PHE A 601 1.57 26.09 14.63
C PHE A 601 1.22 24.69 14.08
N ARG A 602 0.71 24.64 12.86
CA ARG A 602 0.41 23.39 12.14
C ARG A 602 1.65 22.53 11.94
N ASP A 603 2.76 23.13 11.45
CA ASP A 603 3.98 22.38 11.17
C ASP A 603 4.61 21.85 12.45
N ARG A 604 4.51 22.61 13.56
CA ARG A 604 4.95 22.17 14.88
C ARG A 604 4.17 20.95 15.36
N MET A 605 2.82 20.96 15.25
CA MET A 605 2.01 19.79 15.60
C MET A 605 2.38 18.57 14.76
N ILE A 606 2.57 18.76 13.45
CA ILE A 606 2.97 17.67 12.54
C ILE A 606 4.34 17.11 12.94
N MET A 607 5.31 17.94 13.26
CA MET A 607 6.65 17.50 13.64
C MET A 607 6.68 16.79 15.00
N ASN A 608 5.90 17.24 15.98
CA ASN A 608 5.78 16.59 17.27
C ASN A 608 5.15 15.18 17.11
N ALA A 609 4.06 15.09 16.35
CA ALA A 609 3.42 13.80 16.06
C ALA A 609 4.33 12.87 15.24
N TYR A 610 5.12 13.43 14.31
CA TYR A 610 6.12 12.70 13.55
C TYR A 610 7.17 12.03 14.44
N GLU A 611 7.64 12.67 15.51
CA GLU A 611 8.62 12.07 16.42
C GLU A 611 8.12 10.79 17.09
N TRP A 612 6.83 10.72 17.38
CA TRP A 612 6.18 9.50 17.89
C TRP A 612 6.16 8.38 16.83
N ILE A 613 5.77 8.73 15.60
CA ILE A 613 5.69 7.78 14.49
C ILE A 613 7.10 7.32 14.05
N ASP A 614 8.12 8.19 14.13
CA ASP A 614 9.50 7.86 13.74
C ASP A 614 10.10 6.73 14.59
N LYS A 615 9.58 6.51 15.82
CA LYS A 615 9.96 5.38 16.68
C LYS A 615 9.57 4.03 16.07
N LEU A 616 8.56 3.99 15.21
CA LEU A 616 8.13 2.79 14.49
C LEU A 616 9.04 2.43 13.30
N LYS A 617 9.94 3.34 12.92
CA LYS A 617 10.85 3.18 11.79
C LYS A 617 12.00 2.22 12.14
N LEU A 618 12.40 1.42 11.18
CA LEU A 618 13.62 0.64 11.28
C LEU A 618 14.84 1.59 11.38
N SER A 619 15.76 1.37 12.32
CA SER A 619 16.98 2.16 12.41
C SER A 619 17.80 2.05 11.11
N ILE A 620 18.39 3.17 10.67
CA ILE A 620 19.18 3.21 9.44
C ILE A 620 20.35 2.23 9.50
N THR A 621 20.99 2.10 10.65
CA THR A 621 22.10 1.16 10.89
C THR A 621 21.68 -0.29 10.64
N ARG A 622 20.56 -0.73 11.22
CA ARG A 622 20.01 -2.07 10.98
C ARG A 622 19.49 -2.26 9.57
N SER A 623 18.90 -1.22 8.96
CA SER A 623 18.36 -1.32 7.61
C SER A 623 19.43 -1.49 6.54
N LEU A 624 20.68 -1.10 6.84
CA LEU A 624 21.84 -1.16 5.94
C LEU A 624 22.88 -2.21 6.36
N GLY A 625 22.62 -2.99 7.41
CA GLY A 625 23.56 -3.97 7.94
C GLY A 625 24.88 -3.36 8.44
N LEU A 626 24.80 -2.15 9.02
CA LEU A 626 25.92 -1.41 9.59
C LEU A 626 26.00 -1.52 11.12
N ASP A 627 25.18 -2.35 11.74
CA ASP A 627 25.08 -2.55 13.19
C ASP A 627 26.37 -3.12 13.79
N THR A 628 27.17 -3.81 13.01
CA THR A 628 28.49 -4.35 13.42
C THR A 628 29.67 -3.49 12.97
N SER A 629 29.42 -2.33 12.37
CA SER A 629 30.46 -1.42 11.84
C SER A 629 30.77 -0.31 12.84
N ASN A 630 31.93 0.33 12.66
CA ASN A 630 32.23 1.58 13.38
C ASN A 630 31.38 2.71 12.80
N VAL A 631 30.29 3.05 13.46
CA VAL A 631 29.30 4.04 13.01
C VAL A 631 29.28 5.22 13.95
N LEU A 632 29.59 6.40 13.43
CA LEU A 632 29.40 7.66 14.11
C LEU A 632 28.05 8.27 13.71
N ILE A 633 27.18 8.49 14.68
CA ILE A 633 25.95 9.25 14.48
C ILE A 633 26.19 10.70 14.84
N GLU A 634 26.30 11.54 13.85
CA GLU A 634 26.58 12.96 14.04
C GLU A 634 25.30 13.79 13.96
N ASN A 635 25.09 14.63 14.97
CA ASN A 635 23.96 15.56 15.00
C ASN A 635 24.40 16.93 14.44
N VAL A 636 23.79 17.34 13.34
CA VAL A 636 24.03 18.63 12.70
C VAL A 636 22.80 19.52 12.87
N PRO A 637 22.95 20.72 13.46
CA PRO A 637 21.87 21.66 13.63
C PRO A 637 21.39 22.15 12.25
N LEU A 638 20.09 22.21 12.07
CA LEU A 638 19.47 22.70 10.85
C LEU A 638 18.99 24.12 11.06
N VAL A 639 19.62 25.08 10.39
CA VAL A 639 19.14 26.48 10.36
C VAL A 639 17.97 26.53 9.37
N VAL A 640 16.75 26.56 9.89
CA VAL A 640 15.54 26.71 9.09
C VAL A 640 15.45 28.16 8.62
N ARG A 641 15.72 28.43 7.34
CA ARG A 641 15.33 29.72 6.74
C ARG A 641 13.83 29.64 6.41
N SER A 642 13.04 30.48 7.08
CA SER A 642 11.62 30.66 6.76
C SER A 642 11.47 31.09 5.31
N ARG A 643 10.62 30.36 4.54
CA ARG A 643 10.24 30.75 3.15
C ARG A 643 9.31 31.97 3.10
N THR A 644 8.79 32.41 4.24
CA THR A 644 7.82 33.50 4.38
C THR A 644 8.34 34.58 5.34
N SER A 645 9.61 34.99 5.25
CA SER A 645 10.04 36.16 6.00
C SER A 645 9.75 37.43 5.21
N ASN A 646 8.50 37.85 5.16
CA ASN A 646 8.24 39.26 5.27
C ASN A 646 8.59 39.66 6.70
N HIS A 647 9.59 40.49 6.89
CA HIS A 647 10.14 41.28 7.99
C HIS A 647 9.64 41.14 9.45
N ALA A 648 8.60 40.32 9.74
CA ALA A 648 7.98 40.28 11.08
C ALA A 648 8.62 39.29 12.08
N ASN A 649 9.55 38.41 11.65
CA ASN A 649 10.19 37.40 12.49
C ASN A 649 11.73 37.38 12.34
N ALA A 650 12.35 38.52 12.08
CA ALA A 650 13.80 38.66 12.21
C ALA A 650 14.13 38.46 13.69
N ILE A 651 15.07 37.56 13.99
CA ILE A 651 15.63 37.49 15.37
C ILE A 651 16.15 38.86 15.71
N PRO A 652 15.68 39.51 16.77
CA PRO A 652 16.20 40.81 17.16
C PRO A 652 17.69 40.66 17.38
N ARG A 653 18.45 41.64 16.85
CA ARG A 653 19.89 41.68 17.04
C ARG A 653 20.16 41.92 18.52
N VAL A 654 20.97 41.08 19.14
CA VAL A 654 21.42 41.31 20.51
C VAL A 654 22.28 42.57 20.47
N GLU A 655 21.85 43.61 21.17
CA GLU A 655 22.63 44.85 21.31
C GLU A 655 23.68 44.68 22.41
N ARG A 656 24.88 45.15 22.15
CA ARG A 656 25.92 45.22 23.17
C ARG A 656 25.59 46.38 24.11
N VAL A 657 25.30 46.06 25.34
CA VAL A 657 25.22 47.09 26.41
C VAL A 657 26.64 47.37 26.84
N GLU A 658 27.08 48.60 26.62
CA GLU A 658 28.36 49.06 27.20
C GLU A 658 28.14 49.24 28.70
N ASN A 659 28.94 48.53 29.51
CA ASN A 659 28.90 48.69 30.96
C ASN A 659 29.53 50.08 31.30
N GLU A 660 28.72 51.00 31.80
CA GLU A 660 29.15 52.30 32.27
C GLU A 660 30.08 52.27 33.54
N GLU A 661 30.48 51.07 33.99
CA GLU A 661 31.28 50.91 35.22
C GLU A 661 32.82 51.09 35.05
N GLU A 662 33.33 51.23 33.80
CA GLU A 662 34.80 51.39 33.61
C GLU A 662 35.30 52.82 33.55
N GLU A 663 34.45 53.88 33.64
CA GLU A 663 34.88 55.26 33.59
C GLU A 663 35.13 55.90 34.97
N ASN A 664 34.89 55.21 36.10
CA ASN A 664 35.06 55.77 37.42
C ASN A 664 36.33 55.31 38.18
N VAL A 665 37.28 54.70 37.49
CA VAL A 665 38.59 54.35 38.07
C VAL A 665 39.70 54.96 37.20
N LYS A 666 39.79 56.27 37.23
CA LYS A 666 41.05 57.05 36.97
C LYS A 666 41.18 58.19 37.87
#